data_95fe0f4aa128787c8e546198bdeaa003
#
_entry.id   95fe0f4aa128787c8e546198bdeaa003
#
_cell.length_a   1.000
_cell.length_b   1.000
_cell.length_c   1.000
_cell.angle_alpha   90.00
_cell.angle_beta   90.00
_cell.angle_gamma   90.00
#
_symmetry.space_group_name_H-M   'P 1'
#
loop_
_entity.id
_entity.type
_entity.pdbx_description
1 polymer ?
#
loop_
_entity_poly.entity_id
_entity_poly.type
_entity_poly.pdbx_seq_one_letter_code
_entity_poly.pdbx_strand_id
1 'polypeptide(L)'
;MNLQAYVKPATNTGSSSTNTQGNGSYEDNTTATNVPVSNIKNFVIVKPGDVNSLLSAISKANSANASVSAGRYYIYVPTGTYNLGSRTLTAITGHNISIIGDGMDKTIIKNSPAVSQEGISTTATLLNRGQNTYLQDLTLQNALDYYNAGSAGRAVALQDKGNRTIAKNVRMLSYQDTYYSNGKGQYYFEGGDIHGTVDFICGGGDVFFNKTTITVEKRTKGGSGSCIITAPYTDGANKGYVFNSCTIKNYAESYSLGRAWGGKPRLAFINTKMNDTRIAKSRFSTAGMNTVADKFVEYNSMDANGKCISPSSNVLTFTKGSELKKMETIISSADAKQYSLSKVFTDWQPNNLTAQISVSGVVANGQTISWKKGNASAYAIYKDGSLVTMVDANTTSYKASGSGTYTIKAANSMGGLGKGQNIKVTVSSSGSSTSSDNQSSTSSSSQVSGLTKYDLNQPIGWSNVGGKVTGSEDKNPVLVSTMSEFLEAMKGTEQRTIYVSGTLTTNAQVYVQNAANKTVYGLPGSALANTTHTGNANNTGVLCIKNCKNIILRNLTFKGPGAYDIDGKDNLTMQKSTYVWVDHCDFQDGCDGNFDINTASDNISITWCRFRYLITPWAGGSGGSNDHRFSDLIGGSDKATGDEGKLKITFANCWWDEGCKERLPRVRYGKIHILNCLYSSSNVGYCIGAGYKSNIYVENSVYATAATQKKPWDCKTSGSYKDYNITLKGCEGTADAQSKSGNNEYFVPSKYYTYKANDASEVKNYVSAAAGATLKVSYGSGVSKSRSVSLGDTDGQTTGIYDFTEAAQSVLSTRIFTLKGNEVQTLQPGLNIVKTTYSDGHTDVKKVLKK
;
A
#
# COMPACT_ATOMS: atom_id res chain seq x y z
N MET A 1 -11.86 5.48 16.39
CA MET A 1 -11.85 6.70 17.20
C MET A 1 -10.94 7.73 16.56
N ASN A 2 -11.41 8.91 16.43
CA ASN A 2 -10.94 9.87 15.45
C ASN A 2 -9.98 10.88 16.05
N LEU A 3 -8.70 10.76 15.75
CA LEU A 3 -7.85 11.92 15.53
C LEU A 3 -8.34 12.70 14.28
N GLN A 4 -9.64 12.83 14.13
CA GLN A 4 -10.28 13.35 12.91
C GLN A 4 -10.58 14.84 12.99
N ALA A 5 -10.14 15.52 14.03
CA ALA A 5 -10.29 16.97 14.07
C ALA A 5 -8.99 17.70 13.66
N TYR A 6 -8.30 17.19 12.67
CA TYR A 6 -7.31 18.00 11.98
C TYR A 6 -8.02 18.90 10.97
N VAL A 7 -8.34 20.10 11.39
CA VAL A 7 -8.73 21.18 10.48
C VAL A 7 -7.44 21.64 9.81
N LYS A 8 -7.36 21.47 8.48
CA LYS A 8 -6.31 22.01 7.64
C LYS A 8 -6.11 23.49 8.00
N PRO A 9 -4.91 23.96 8.35
CA PRO A 9 -4.66 25.37 8.52
C PRO A 9 -5.00 26.10 7.21
N ALA A 10 -5.75 27.17 7.28
CA ALA A 10 -5.99 28.05 6.16
C ALA A 10 -4.64 28.50 5.59
N THR A 11 -4.48 28.37 4.30
CA THR A 11 -3.33 28.90 3.56
C THR A 11 -3.26 30.40 3.72
N ASN A 12 -2.35 30.89 4.53
CA ASN A 12 -2.03 32.29 4.61
C ASN A 12 -1.23 32.64 3.35
N THR A 13 -1.89 33.27 2.41
CA THR A 13 -1.24 33.98 1.30
C THR A 13 -0.57 35.23 1.87
N GLY A 14 0.66 35.39 1.48
CA GLY A 14 1.66 36.32 1.91
C GLY A 14 1.27 37.74 2.26
N SER A 15 2.04 38.28 3.14
CA SER A 15 2.38 39.70 3.12
C SER A 15 3.75 39.88 3.74
N SER A 16 4.56 40.62 3.02
CA SER A 16 5.83 41.15 3.50
C SER A 16 5.63 41.97 4.75
N SER A 17 6.40 41.76 5.78
CA SER A 17 6.50 42.70 6.87
C SER A 17 7.95 42.94 7.25
N THR A 18 8.22 44.17 7.20
CA THR A 18 9.26 45.01 7.73
C THR A 18 9.87 44.52 9.05
N ASN A 19 11.21 44.60 9.04
CA ASN A 19 12.08 44.50 10.18
C ASN A 19 11.63 45.36 11.37
N THR A 20 11.41 44.74 12.53
CA THR A 20 11.61 45.39 13.80
C THR A 20 12.53 44.53 14.62
N GLN A 21 13.68 45.10 14.96
CA GLN A 21 14.65 44.58 15.87
C GLN A 21 14.01 44.26 17.21
N GLY A 22 13.85 42.98 17.51
CA GLY A 22 13.53 42.48 18.84
C GLY A 22 14.54 41.42 19.24
N ASN A 23 15.30 41.73 20.22
CA ASN A 23 16.22 40.92 21.01
C ASN A 23 16.30 39.41 20.65
N GLY A 24 17.40 39.06 19.96
CA GLY A 24 18.11 37.79 20.18
C GLY A 24 17.39 36.52 19.78
N SER A 25 16.83 36.43 18.54
CA SER A 25 16.57 35.11 17.97
C SER A 25 17.91 34.45 17.64
N TYR A 26 18.17 33.34 18.29
CA TYR A 26 19.28 32.46 17.90
C TYR A 26 18.80 31.65 16.69
N GLU A 27 19.38 31.90 15.52
CA GLU A 27 19.18 31.06 14.35
C GLU A 27 20.43 30.19 14.16
N ASP A 28 20.17 28.90 13.91
CA ASP A 28 21.26 28.01 13.49
C ASP A 28 21.57 28.32 12.03
N ASN A 29 22.63 29.10 11.80
CA ASN A 29 23.07 29.57 10.49
C ASN A 29 23.76 28.50 9.64
N THR A 30 23.44 27.21 9.80
CA THR A 30 23.92 26.21 8.85
C THR A 30 23.20 26.38 7.52
N THR A 31 23.90 26.91 6.53
CA THR A 31 23.38 26.99 5.16
C THR A 31 23.29 25.58 4.58
N ALA A 32 22.10 25.16 4.17
CA ALA A 32 21.96 23.91 3.46
C ALA A 32 22.78 23.96 2.17
N THR A 33 23.79 23.10 2.06
CA THR A 33 24.61 22.98 0.85
C THR A 33 24.03 21.89 -0.04
N ASN A 34 24.06 22.11 -1.36
CA ASN A 34 23.73 21.06 -2.30
C ASN A 34 24.71 19.91 -2.14
N VAL A 35 24.23 18.78 -1.66
CA VAL A 35 25.03 17.57 -1.56
C VAL A 35 25.32 17.03 -2.96
N PRO A 36 26.54 16.61 -3.29
CA PRO A 36 26.84 15.96 -4.55
C PRO A 36 25.88 14.80 -4.79
N VAL A 37 25.25 14.80 -5.93
CA VAL A 37 24.16 13.85 -6.22
C VAL A 37 24.65 12.71 -7.09
N SER A 38 24.22 11.49 -6.75
CA SER A 38 24.36 10.29 -7.56
C SER A 38 23.02 9.93 -8.18
N ASN A 39 23.03 9.18 -9.28
CA ASN A 39 21.82 8.66 -9.88
C ASN A 39 21.10 7.71 -8.91
N ILE A 40 19.80 7.83 -8.79
CA ILE A 40 18.98 6.87 -8.06
C ILE A 40 18.90 5.58 -8.90
N LYS A 41 19.46 4.48 -8.35
CA LYS A 41 19.47 3.18 -9.04
C LYS A 41 18.55 2.15 -8.38
N ASN A 42 18.48 2.16 -7.04
CA ASN A 42 17.72 1.18 -6.27
C ASN A 42 16.46 1.86 -5.75
N PHE A 43 15.35 1.70 -6.43
CA PHE A 43 14.08 2.26 -5.98
C PHE A 43 12.90 1.36 -6.29
N VAL A 44 11.83 1.58 -5.56
CA VAL A 44 10.52 0.97 -5.80
C VAL A 44 9.44 2.00 -5.57
N ILE A 45 8.43 1.99 -6.42
CA ILE A 45 7.20 2.76 -6.24
C ILE A 45 6.14 1.79 -5.70
N VAL A 46 5.63 2.09 -4.52
CA VAL A 46 4.56 1.31 -3.88
C VAL A 46 3.25 1.54 -4.61
N LYS A 47 2.42 0.52 -4.77
CA LYS A 47 1.09 0.71 -5.34
C LYS A 47 0.23 1.58 -4.39
N PRO A 48 -0.47 2.60 -4.90
CA PRO A 48 -1.29 3.47 -4.07
C PRO A 48 -2.28 2.71 -3.18
N GLY A 49 -2.24 2.94 -1.87
CA GLY A 49 -3.11 2.30 -0.88
C GLY A 49 -2.91 0.79 -0.66
N ASP A 50 -1.99 0.16 -1.39
CA ASP A 50 -1.73 -1.28 -1.27
C ASP A 50 -0.70 -1.56 -0.15
N VAL A 51 -1.20 -2.03 0.97
CA VAL A 51 -0.38 -2.38 2.14
C VAL A 51 0.61 -3.53 1.85
N ASN A 52 0.24 -4.48 1.01
CA ASN A 52 1.12 -5.60 0.67
C ASN A 52 2.28 -5.13 -0.22
N SER A 53 2.01 -4.21 -1.15
CA SER A 53 3.05 -3.55 -1.93
C SER A 53 4.02 -2.79 -1.03
N LEU A 54 3.53 -2.07 -0.01
CA LEU A 54 4.38 -1.38 0.97
C LEU A 54 5.23 -2.38 1.77
N LEU A 55 4.63 -3.44 2.30
CA LEU A 55 5.35 -4.45 3.08
C LEU A 55 6.40 -5.18 2.23
N SER A 56 6.06 -5.52 0.98
CA SER A 56 7.01 -6.10 0.03
C SER A 56 8.16 -5.16 -0.28
N ALA A 57 7.89 -3.86 -0.48
CA ALA A 57 8.90 -2.84 -0.72
C ALA A 57 9.87 -2.72 0.47
N ILE A 58 9.36 -2.67 1.70
CA ILE A 58 10.18 -2.65 2.91
C ILE A 58 11.02 -3.92 3.02
N SER A 59 10.43 -5.10 2.76
CA SER A 59 11.15 -6.38 2.81
C SER A 59 12.29 -6.43 1.78
N LYS A 60 12.04 -6.02 0.54
CA LYS A 60 13.07 -5.93 -0.51
C LYS A 60 14.20 -4.97 -0.13
N ALA A 61 13.85 -3.79 0.38
CA ALA A 61 14.83 -2.82 0.82
C ALA A 61 15.67 -3.35 2.00
N ASN A 62 15.07 -4.02 2.97
CA ASN A 62 15.77 -4.64 4.09
C ASN A 62 16.78 -5.69 3.60
N SER A 63 16.39 -6.56 2.67
CA SER A 63 17.26 -7.60 2.11
C SER A 63 18.39 -7.00 1.27
N ALA A 64 18.10 -6.02 0.42
CA ALA A 64 19.11 -5.37 -0.42
C ALA A 64 20.13 -4.56 0.40
N ASN A 65 19.71 -4.01 1.52
CA ASN A 65 20.46 -3.09 2.35
C ASN A 65 20.81 -3.66 3.74
N ALA A 66 21.05 -4.96 3.83
CA ALA A 66 21.47 -5.61 5.07
C ALA A 66 22.83 -5.10 5.58
N SER A 67 23.70 -4.56 4.72
CA SER A 67 24.96 -3.94 5.08
C SER A 67 24.85 -2.41 5.15
N VAL A 68 25.53 -1.82 6.12
CA VAL A 68 25.66 -0.35 6.25
C VAL A 68 26.41 0.30 5.09
N SER A 69 27.22 -0.48 4.37
CA SER A 69 27.95 -0.02 3.17
C SER A 69 27.11 -0.11 1.88
N ALA A 70 25.90 -0.66 1.94
CA ALA A 70 25.03 -0.72 0.78
C ALA A 70 24.64 0.68 0.29
N GLY A 71 24.50 0.85 -1.02
CA GLY A 71 23.97 2.07 -1.62
C GLY A 71 22.52 2.30 -1.17
N ARG A 72 22.09 3.57 -1.18
CA ARG A 72 20.76 3.92 -0.69
C ARG A 72 19.64 3.25 -1.51
N TYR A 73 18.65 2.75 -0.79
CA TYR A 73 17.41 2.19 -1.37
C TYR A 73 16.24 3.14 -1.13
N TYR A 74 15.46 3.40 -2.17
CA TYR A 74 14.38 4.39 -2.14
C TYR A 74 13.03 3.72 -2.29
N ILE A 75 12.11 3.97 -1.35
CA ILE A 75 10.73 3.51 -1.37
C ILE A 75 9.84 4.74 -1.54
N TYR A 76 9.26 4.91 -2.71
CA TYR A 76 8.28 5.97 -2.96
C TYR A 76 6.88 5.43 -2.69
N VAL A 77 6.19 6.09 -1.76
CA VAL A 77 4.88 5.69 -1.25
C VAL A 77 3.85 6.72 -1.69
N PRO A 78 3.17 6.52 -2.81
CA PRO A 78 2.19 7.47 -3.34
C PRO A 78 1.04 7.76 -2.38
N THR A 79 0.23 8.76 -2.74
CA THR A 79 -1.01 9.10 -2.05
C THR A 79 -1.84 7.84 -1.78
N GLY A 80 -2.28 7.65 -0.53
CA GLY A 80 -3.10 6.53 -0.09
C GLY A 80 -3.00 6.27 1.40
N THR A 81 -3.95 5.52 1.94
CA THR A 81 -3.91 5.00 3.31
C THR A 81 -3.51 3.54 3.28
N TYR A 82 -2.34 3.24 3.84
CA TYR A 82 -1.76 1.91 3.95
C TYR A 82 -2.11 1.35 5.33
N ASN A 83 -3.25 0.66 5.40
CA ASN A 83 -3.79 0.16 6.66
C ASN A 83 -3.20 -1.22 7.00
N LEU A 84 -2.29 -1.24 7.95
CA LEU A 84 -1.62 -2.44 8.45
C LEU A 84 -2.53 -3.33 9.35
N GLY A 85 -3.77 -2.89 9.62
CA GLY A 85 -4.68 -3.59 10.54
C GLY A 85 -4.12 -3.64 11.96
N SER A 86 -4.18 -4.79 12.59
CA SER A 86 -3.61 -5.02 13.93
C SER A 86 -2.09 -5.25 13.93
N ARG A 87 -1.44 -5.27 12.77
CA ARG A 87 0.01 -5.49 12.67
C ARG A 87 0.77 -4.40 13.41
N THR A 88 1.70 -4.83 14.24
CA THR A 88 2.64 -3.96 14.95
C THR A 88 4.07 -4.22 14.49
N LEU A 89 4.98 -3.31 14.85
CA LEU A 89 6.42 -3.45 14.66
C LEU A 89 6.82 -3.75 13.20
N THR A 90 6.15 -3.08 12.23
CA THR A 90 6.61 -3.16 10.84
C THR A 90 8.04 -2.62 10.76
N ALA A 91 9.01 -3.51 10.47
CA ALA A 91 10.41 -3.24 10.74
C ALA A 91 11.19 -2.79 9.49
N ILE A 92 11.93 -1.69 9.62
CA ILE A 92 13.06 -1.33 8.79
C ILE A 92 14.31 -1.89 9.49
N THR A 93 14.91 -2.94 8.94
CA THR A 93 16.12 -3.57 9.47
C THR A 93 17.35 -3.29 8.62
N GLY A 94 17.15 -2.92 7.37
CA GLY A 94 18.22 -2.52 6.46
C GLY A 94 18.71 -1.11 6.72
N HIS A 95 19.89 -0.80 6.20
CA HIS A 95 20.56 0.51 6.34
C HIS A 95 20.36 1.35 5.08
N ASN A 96 20.55 2.68 5.19
CA ASN A 96 20.44 3.59 4.03
C ASN A 96 19.11 3.45 3.26
N ILE A 97 17.99 3.36 3.98
CA ILE A 97 16.64 3.25 3.37
C ILE A 97 15.92 4.58 3.49
N SER A 98 15.32 5.02 2.39
CA SER A 98 14.43 6.18 2.32
C SER A 98 13.00 5.74 2.06
N ILE A 99 12.04 6.28 2.83
CA ILE A 99 10.59 6.13 2.58
C ILE A 99 10.02 7.53 2.36
N ILE A 100 9.51 7.78 1.18
CA ILE A 100 9.13 9.11 0.71
C ILE A 100 7.67 9.06 0.24
N GLY A 101 6.83 9.86 0.88
CA GLY A 101 5.42 10.02 0.53
C GLY A 101 5.15 11.23 -0.36
N ASP A 102 3.88 11.45 -0.64
CA ASP A 102 3.37 12.60 -1.42
C ASP A 102 2.95 13.78 -0.53
N GLY A 103 3.01 13.64 0.78
CA GLY A 103 2.63 14.64 1.77
C GLY A 103 2.00 14.02 3.02
N MET A 104 2.07 14.75 4.13
CA MET A 104 1.52 14.30 5.41
C MET A 104 0.00 14.03 5.37
N ASP A 105 -0.74 14.76 4.53
CA ASP A 105 -2.20 14.58 4.38
C ASP A 105 -2.56 13.54 3.31
N LYS A 106 -1.58 13.06 2.56
CA LYS A 106 -1.78 12.23 1.38
C LYS A 106 -1.31 10.80 1.56
N THR A 107 -0.16 10.60 2.19
CA THR A 107 0.43 9.27 2.42
C THR A 107 0.33 8.92 3.89
N ILE A 108 -0.51 7.95 4.24
CA ILE A 108 -0.79 7.56 5.62
C ILE A 108 -0.49 6.08 5.81
N ILE A 109 0.49 5.76 6.64
CA ILE A 109 0.78 4.40 7.09
C ILE A 109 0.18 4.23 8.48
N LYS A 110 -0.80 3.34 8.63
CA LYS A 110 -1.62 3.22 9.82
C LYS A 110 -1.70 1.80 10.33
N ASN A 111 -1.59 1.60 11.66
CA ASN A 111 -2.03 0.39 12.31
C ASN A 111 -3.11 0.67 13.37
N SER A 112 -3.78 -0.38 13.83
CA SER A 112 -4.84 -0.31 14.84
C SER A 112 -4.73 -1.53 15.75
N PRO A 113 -3.70 -1.60 16.62
CA PRO A 113 -3.55 -2.70 17.56
C PRO A 113 -4.71 -2.72 18.56
N ALA A 114 -5.04 -3.89 19.07
CA ALA A 114 -6.05 -4.04 20.12
C ALA A 114 -5.58 -3.37 21.42
N VAL A 115 -6.50 -2.90 22.23
CA VAL A 115 -6.22 -2.29 23.54
C VAL A 115 -5.41 -3.20 24.45
N SER A 116 -5.64 -4.51 24.40
CA SER A 116 -4.88 -5.52 25.14
C SER A 116 -3.41 -5.64 24.72
N GLN A 117 -3.04 -5.06 23.57
CA GLN A 117 -1.66 -5.04 23.06
C GLN A 117 -0.91 -3.76 23.46
N GLU A 118 -1.56 -2.85 24.23
CA GLU A 118 -0.91 -1.60 24.61
C GLU A 118 0.50 -1.82 25.15
N GLY A 119 1.42 -0.95 24.84
CA GLY A 119 2.79 -1.04 25.29
C GLY A 119 3.78 -0.28 24.44
N ILE A 120 4.76 0.31 25.13
CA ILE A 120 5.79 1.14 24.48
C ILE A 120 6.72 0.34 23.53
N SER A 121 6.88 -0.96 23.75
CA SER A 121 7.80 -1.79 22.95
C SER A 121 7.10 -2.71 21.96
N THR A 122 5.77 -2.77 21.95
CA THR A 122 4.97 -3.79 21.26
C THR A 122 4.03 -3.25 20.21
N THR A 123 3.70 -1.97 20.25
CA THR A 123 2.60 -1.40 19.45
C THR A 123 3.03 -0.62 18.21
N ALA A 124 4.34 -0.36 18.03
CA ALA A 124 4.78 0.59 17.00
C ALA A 124 4.23 0.28 15.60
N THR A 125 3.73 1.31 14.94
CA THR A 125 3.35 1.25 13.53
C THR A 125 4.56 0.94 12.67
N LEU A 126 5.66 1.67 12.92
CA LEU A 126 6.95 1.45 12.27
C LEU A 126 8.05 1.31 13.32
N LEU A 127 8.88 0.27 13.17
CA LEU A 127 10.07 0.03 13.98
C LEU A 127 11.31 0.21 13.11
N ASN A 128 12.09 1.26 13.36
CA ASN A 128 13.38 1.45 12.69
C ASN A 128 14.52 0.82 13.51
N ARG A 129 15.32 -0.02 12.87
CA ARG A 129 16.58 -0.59 13.38
C ARG A 129 17.76 -0.26 12.48
N GLY A 130 17.48 0.36 11.31
CA GLY A 130 18.48 0.71 10.32
C GLY A 130 19.29 1.94 10.70
N GLN A 131 20.44 2.11 10.05
CA GLN A 131 21.21 3.34 10.09
C GLN A 131 20.94 4.19 8.85
N ASN A 132 21.01 5.50 8.99
CA ASN A 132 20.78 6.47 7.91
C ASN A 132 19.39 6.34 7.27
N THR A 133 18.37 6.06 8.06
CA THR A 133 16.97 5.99 7.60
C THR A 133 16.44 7.40 7.33
N TYR A 134 15.76 7.57 6.21
CA TYR A 134 15.16 8.84 5.82
C TYR A 134 13.65 8.68 5.59
N LEU A 135 12.85 9.46 6.28
CA LEU A 135 11.41 9.51 6.15
C LEU A 135 11.01 10.92 5.69
N GLN A 136 10.17 11.04 4.65
CA GLN A 136 9.71 12.35 4.19
C GLN A 136 8.26 12.33 3.72
N ASP A 137 7.52 13.42 4.01
CA ASP A 137 6.20 13.74 3.45
C ASP A 137 5.17 12.62 3.64
N LEU A 138 5.04 12.08 4.86
CA LEU A 138 4.08 11.02 5.19
C LEU A 138 3.55 11.13 6.63
N THR A 139 2.48 10.42 6.91
CA THR A 139 1.92 10.23 8.25
C THR A 139 2.14 8.78 8.72
N LEU A 140 2.65 8.63 9.94
CA LEU A 140 2.63 7.39 10.70
C LEU A 140 1.52 7.50 11.75
N GLN A 141 0.56 6.59 11.75
CA GLN A 141 -0.56 6.61 12.69
C GLN A 141 -0.68 5.30 13.45
N ASN A 142 -0.62 5.38 14.78
CA ASN A 142 -1.09 4.30 15.64
C ASN A 142 -2.48 4.66 16.17
N ALA A 143 -3.47 3.87 15.76
CA ALA A 143 -4.87 4.11 16.08
C ALA A 143 -5.41 3.16 17.16
N LEU A 144 -4.56 2.76 18.11
CA LEU A 144 -5.01 2.10 19.33
C LEU A 144 -6.08 2.97 20.01
N ASP A 145 -7.12 2.35 20.53
CA ASP A 145 -8.22 3.06 21.22
C ASP A 145 -7.77 3.53 22.61
N TYR A 146 -7.05 4.64 22.63
CA TYR A 146 -6.46 5.24 23.83
C TYR A 146 -7.46 5.46 24.96
N TYR A 147 -8.65 5.99 24.66
CA TYR A 147 -9.63 6.34 25.68
C TYR A 147 -10.34 5.12 26.30
N ASN A 148 -10.21 3.96 25.72
CA ASN A 148 -10.72 2.69 26.26
C ASN A 148 -9.58 1.74 26.71
N ALA A 149 -8.34 2.21 26.67
CA ALA A 149 -7.17 1.38 27.01
C ALA A 149 -6.86 1.29 28.53
N GLY A 150 -7.68 1.87 29.38
CA GLY A 150 -7.44 1.87 30.83
C GLY A 150 -6.39 2.91 31.25
N SER A 151 -5.43 2.55 32.09
CA SER A 151 -4.54 3.48 32.77
C SER A 151 -3.39 4.06 31.92
N ALA A 152 -2.92 3.34 30.88
CA ALA A 152 -1.74 3.75 30.13
C ALA A 152 -2.03 4.05 28.65
N GLY A 153 -2.54 3.11 27.87
CA GLY A 153 -2.84 3.30 26.45
C GLY A 153 -1.64 3.65 25.58
N ARG A 154 -0.47 3.04 25.90
CA ARG A 154 0.79 3.32 25.20
C ARG A 154 0.75 2.78 23.78
N ALA A 155 0.95 3.67 22.82
CA ALA A 155 0.78 3.36 21.40
C ALA A 155 1.77 4.15 20.54
N VAL A 156 2.82 3.50 20.10
CA VAL A 156 3.94 4.12 19.40
C VAL A 156 3.64 4.23 17.90
N ALA A 157 3.79 5.40 17.31
CA ALA A 157 3.77 5.56 15.85
C ALA A 157 5.12 5.22 15.23
N LEU A 158 6.20 5.73 15.79
CA LEU A 158 7.57 5.39 15.39
C LEU A 158 8.39 4.98 16.61
N GLN A 159 8.85 3.73 16.63
CA GLN A 159 9.91 3.27 17.51
C GLN A 159 11.23 3.30 16.76
N ASP A 160 12.18 4.10 17.22
CA ASP A 160 13.46 4.28 16.55
C ASP A 160 14.62 3.73 17.39
N LYS A 161 15.15 2.60 16.95
CA LYS A 161 16.35 1.95 17.48
C LYS A 161 17.57 2.15 16.57
N GLY A 162 17.39 2.93 15.52
CA GLY A 162 18.41 3.19 14.52
C GLY A 162 19.43 4.23 14.96
N ASN A 163 20.20 4.70 14.01
CA ASN A 163 21.12 5.80 14.16
C ASN A 163 21.13 6.68 12.90
N ARG A 164 21.24 7.99 13.06
CA ARG A 164 21.18 8.98 11.98
C ARG A 164 19.88 8.89 11.17
N THR A 165 18.75 8.81 11.89
CA THR A 165 17.42 8.89 11.30
C THR A 165 17.04 10.34 11.03
N ILE A 166 16.51 10.60 9.84
CA ILE A 166 15.94 11.90 9.44
C ILE A 166 14.47 11.74 9.18
N ALA A 167 13.64 12.59 9.79
CA ALA A 167 12.21 12.71 9.54
C ALA A 167 11.88 14.13 9.07
N LYS A 168 11.60 14.31 7.78
CA LYS A 168 11.25 15.59 7.18
C LYS A 168 9.78 15.65 6.81
N ASN A 169 9.05 16.63 7.34
CA ASN A 169 7.60 16.74 7.14
C ASN A 169 6.87 15.42 7.42
N VAL A 170 7.21 14.77 8.55
CA VAL A 170 6.54 13.54 8.98
C VAL A 170 5.55 13.88 10.09
N ARG A 171 4.29 13.44 9.91
CA ARG A 171 3.28 13.51 10.96
C ARG A 171 3.23 12.20 11.71
N MET A 172 3.20 12.27 13.04
CA MET A 172 3.01 11.12 13.91
C MET A 172 1.75 11.29 14.72
N LEU A 173 0.78 10.42 14.52
CA LEU A 173 -0.52 10.45 15.17
C LEU A 173 -0.66 9.31 16.16
N SER A 174 -0.72 9.65 17.43
CA SER A 174 -1.07 8.76 18.53
C SER A 174 -1.38 9.58 19.79
N TYR A 175 -1.40 8.93 20.95
CA TYR A 175 -1.71 9.57 22.24
C TYR A 175 -0.54 9.47 23.22
N GLN A 176 -0.28 8.33 23.83
CA GLN A 176 0.83 8.15 24.76
C GLN A 176 1.99 7.46 24.06
N ASP A 177 3.23 7.93 24.31
CA ASP A 177 4.49 7.39 23.78
C ASP A 177 4.59 7.41 22.24
N THR A 178 4.03 8.39 21.56
CA THR A 178 3.91 8.46 20.09
C THR A 178 5.23 8.29 19.35
N TYR A 179 6.28 9.01 19.78
CA TYR A 179 7.65 8.83 19.29
C TYR A 179 8.53 8.28 20.40
N TYR A 180 9.08 7.12 20.16
CA TYR A 180 9.98 6.44 21.09
C TYR A 180 11.34 6.22 20.46
N SER A 181 12.35 7.06 20.81
CA SER A 181 13.75 6.85 20.44
C SER A 181 14.37 5.82 21.39
N ASN A 182 14.35 4.56 20.99
CA ASN A 182 14.84 3.45 21.81
C ASN A 182 16.28 3.07 21.45
N GLY A 183 17.20 4.02 21.54
CA GLY A 183 18.62 3.85 21.23
C GLY A 183 19.46 5.00 21.75
N LYS A 184 20.77 4.93 21.53
CA LYS A 184 21.74 5.99 21.83
C LYS A 184 22.16 6.73 20.54
N GLY A 185 21.27 6.77 19.54
CA GLY A 185 21.54 7.34 18.23
C GLY A 185 21.38 8.85 18.13
N GLN A 186 21.58 9.35 16.93
CA GLN A 186 21.32 10.72 16.51
C GLN A 186 20.06 10.75 15.64
N TYR A 187 19.11 11.66 15.95
CA TYR A 187 17.82 11.70 15.28
C TYR A 187 17.46 13.14 14.95
N TYR A 188 17.08 13.42 13.72
CA TYR A 188 16.80 14.75 13.24
C TYR A 188 15.40 14.86 12.65
N PHE A 189 14.63 15.82 13.14
CA PHE A 189 13.31 16.16 12.64
C PHE A 189 13.35 17.55 12.02
N GLU A 190 12.73 17.71 10.84
CA GLU A 190 12.58 18.99 10.16
C GLU A 190 11.13 19.19 9.73
N GLY A 191 10.45 20.18 10.28
CA GLY A 191 9.00 20.35 10.08
C GLY A 191 8.23 19.16 10.65
N GLY A 192 7.09 18.85 10.06
CA GLY A 192 6.22 17.76 10.53
C GLY A 192 5.37 18.13 11.74
N ASP A 193 4.66 17.14 12.30
CA ASP A 193 3.73 17.33 13.40
C ASP A 193 3.65 16.07 14.26
N ILE A 194 3.92 16.17 15.57
CA ILE A 194 3.87 15.04 16.49
C ILE A 194 2.76 15.27 17.50
N HIS A 195 1.78 14.37 17.51
CA HIS A 195 0.60 14.43 18.37
C HIS A 195 0.71 13.47 19.56
N GLY A 196 0.20 13.90 20.70
CA GLY A 196 0.11 13.00 21.86
C GLY A 196 -0.40 13.66 23.13
N THR A 197 -0.40 12.87 24.21
CA THR A 197 -0.93 13.28 25.54
C THR A 197 0.14 13.24 26.61
N VAL A 198 0.65 12.05 26.94
CA VAL A 198 1.58 11.86 28.04
C VAL A 198 2.87 11.20 27.51
N ASP A 199 4.01 11.81 27.85
CA ASP A 199 5.35 11.30 27.49
C ASP A 199 5.46 10.96 26.00
N PHE A 200 4.71 11.68 25.16
CA PHE A 200 4.52 11.24 23.78
C PHE A 200 5.75 11.44 22.88
N ILE A 201 6.80 12.07 23.41
CA ILE A 201 8.14 12.10 22.83
C ILE A 201 9.09 11.62 23.92
N CYS A 202 9.56 10.39 23.82
CA CYS A 202 10.28 9.73 24.91
C CYS A 202 11.45 8.87 24.42
N GLY A 203 12.38 8.56 25.33
CA GLY A 203 13.52 7.67 25.08
C GLY A 203 14.87 8.33 25.14
N GLY A 204 15.83 7.78 24.42
CA GLY A 204 17.28 8.11 24.51
C GLY A 204 17.87 8.79 23.27
N GLY A 205 19.18 8.96 23.29
CA GLY A 205 19.96 9.56 22.21
C GLY A 205 19.90 11.08 22.17
N ASP A 206 20.51 11.66 21.14
CA ASP A 206 20.40 13.07 20.79
C ASP A 206 19.33 13.25 19.71
N VAL A 207 18.28 13.99 20.02
CA VAL A 207 17.18 14.25 19.11
C VAL A 207 17.02 15.74 18.88
N PHE A 208 17.13 16.18 17.64
CA PHE A 208 16.99 17.58 17.28
C PHE A 208 15.69 17.78 16.47
N PHE A 209 14.74 18.45 17.08
CA PHE A 209 13.49 18.86 16.44
C PHE A 209 13.62 20.29 15.92
N ASN A 210 13.63 20.45 14.59
CA ASN A 210 13.78 21.75 13.93
C ASN A 210 12.47 22.18 13.29
N LYS A 211 11.89 23.25 13.79
CA LYS A 211 10.62 23.81 13.26
C LYS A 211 9.48 22.79 13.21
N THR A 212 9.49 21.80 14.09
CA THR A 212 8.46 20.77 14.21
C THR A 212 7.25 21.30 14.99
N THR A 213 6.05 20.98 14.55
CA THR A 213 4.83 21.21 15.33
C THR A 213 4.68 20.09 16.36
N ILE A 214 4.37 20.44 17.58
CA ILE A 214 4.12 19.53 18.70
C ILE A 214 2.68 19.75 19.13
N THR A 215 1.82 18.78 18.91
CA THR A 215 0.38 18.91 19.17
C THR A 215 -0.01 18.11 20.41
N VAL A 216 -0.37 18.82 21.48
CA VAL A 216 -0.83 18.22 22.73
C VAL A 216 -2.33 17.94 22.61
N GLU A 217 -2.69 16.66 22.60
CA GLU A 217 -4.06 16.18 22.46
C GLU A 217 -4.79 16.16 23.81
N LYS A 218 -6.12 16.06 23.76
CA LYS A 218 -6.95 15.91 24.97
C LYS A 218 -6.59 14.61 25.70
N ARG A 219 -6.29 14.70 26.99
CA ARG A 219 -5.97 13.54 27.81
C ARG A 219 -7.16 12.63 28.07
N THR A 220 -8.36 13.22 28.24
CA THR A 220 -9.64 12.50 28.39
C THR A 220 -10.60 12.91 27.30
N LYS A 221 -11.64 12.12 27.05
CA LYS A 221 -12.72 12.48 26.10
C LYS A 221 -13.34 13.83 26.41
N GLY A 222 -13.47 14.17 27.70
CA GLY A 222 -13.99 15.46 28.18
C GLY A 222 -13.00 16.62 28.09
N GLY A 223 -11.75 16.38 27.83
CA GLY A 223 -10.68 17.37 27.70
C GLY A 223 -9.99 17.71 29.02
N SER A 224 -10.36 17.06 30.14
CA SER A 224 -9.69 17.25 31.44
C SER A 224 -8.34 16.56 31.52
N GLY A 225 -7.52 17.02 32.47
CA GLY A 225 -6.24 16.44 32.81
C GLY A 225 -5.05 17.07 32.08
N SER A 226 -3.96 17.17 32.82
CA SER A 226 -2.69 17.72 32.34
C SER A 226 -1.92 16.71 31.50
N CYS A 227 -1.22 17.18 30.48
CA CYS A 227 -0.35 16.39 29.59
C CYS A 227 1.13 16.68 29.85
N ILE A 228 1.99 15.80 29.39
CA ILE A 228 3.44 15.94 29.44
C ILE A 228 4.01 15.66 28.06
N ILE A 229 4.73 16.62 27.48
CA ILE A 229 5.23 16.47 26.11
C ILE A 229 6.34 15.41 26.05
N THR A 230 7.36 15.53 26.92
CA THR A 230 8.54 14.69 26.81
C THR A 230 8.87 13.90 28.06
N ALA A 231 9.47 12.71 27.84
CA ALA A 231 10.07 11.91 28.89
C ALA A 231 11.43 11.37 28.41
N PRO A 232 12.50 12.18 28.50
CA PRO A 232 13.82 11.74 28.06
C PRO A 232 14.46 10.71 28.99
N TYR A 233 15.14 9.74 28.35
CA TYR A 233 16.05 8.76 28.95
C TYR A 233 17.41 8.86 28.23
N THR A 234 18.08 10.00 28.33
CA THR A 234 19.18 10.39 27.46
C THR A 234 20.56 10.07 28.03
N ASP A 235 20.73 8.87 28.59
CA ASP A 235 22.02 8.42 29.11
C ASP A 235 23.08 8.36 28.01
N GLY A 236 24.23 9.03 28.23
CA GLY A 236 25.32 9.12 27.26
C GLY A 236 25.09 10.09 26.09
N ALA A 237 23.93 10.78 26.02
CA ALA A 237 23.70 11.81 25.02
C ALA A 237 24.55 13.08 25.25
N ASN A 238 24.86 13.77 24.13
CA ASN A 238 25.57 15.08 24.20
C ASN A 238 24.65 16.18 24.76
N LYS A 239 23.49 16.39 24.14
CA LYS A 239 22.48 17.41 24.53
C LYS A 239 21.14 16.83 24.87
N GLY A 240 20.86 15.58 24.49
CA GLY A 240 19.56 14.93 24.64
C GLY A 240 18.52 15.49 23.65
N TYR A 241 17.34 15.82 24.15
CA TYR A 241 16.26 16.32 23.30
C TYR A 241 16.32 17.83 23.17
N VAL A 242 16.41 18.33 21.95
CA VAL A 242 16.47 19.76 21.64
C VAL A 242 15.34 20.13 20.70
N PHE A 243 14.45 20.99 21.14
CA PHE A 243 13.37 21.59 20.36
C PHE A 243 13.80 22.99 19.94
N ASN A 244 14.15 23.15 18.65
CA ASN A 244 14.59 24.42 18.09
C ASN A 244 13.52 25.03 17.20
N SER A 245 13.05 26.22 17.53
CA SER A 245 12.04 26.97 16.75
C SER A 245 10.77 26.17 16.46
N CYS A 246 10.43 25.26 17.38
CA CYS A 246 9.22 24.43 17.29
C CYS A 246 7.96 25.24 17.63
N THR A 247 6.80 24.69 17.26
CA THR A 247 5.49 25.28 17.62
C THR A 247 4.69 24.29 18.44
N ILE A 248 4.26 24.66 19.63
CA ILE A 248 3.37 23.85 20.48
C ILE A 248 1.94 24.32 20.27
N LYS A 249 1.06 23.37 19.90
CA LYS A 249 -0.40 23.52 19.91
C LYS A 249 -0.96 22.69 21.04
N ASN A 250 -1.96 23.20 21.76
CA ASN A 250 -2.52 22.50 22.90
C ASN A 250 -4.04 22.42 22.88
N TYR A 251 -4.56 21.20 23.00
CA TYR A 251 -5.99 20.93 23.17
C TYR A 251 -6.32 20.36 24.56
N ALA A 252 -5.32 20.07 25.39
CA ALA A 252 -5.51 19.61 26.76
C ALA A 252 -5.87 20.75 27.72
N GLU A 253 -6.26 20.41 28.94
CA GLU A 253 -6.49 21.37 30.02
C GLU A 253 -5.23 22.16 30.36
N SER A 254 -4.11 21.48 30.49
CA SER A 254 -2.78 22.07 30.67
C SER A 254 -1.68 21.10 30.20
N TYR A 255 -0.45 21.58 30.11
CA TYR A 255 0.68 20.75 29.75
C TYR A 255 1.98 21.20 30.40
N SER A 256 2.95 20.27 30.51
CA SER A 256 4.32 20.50 30.89
C SER A 256 5.27 20.13 29.75
N LEU A 257 6.42 20.80 29.65
CA LEU A 257 7.41 20.54 28.61
C LEU A 257 8.06 19.15 28.73
N GLY A 258 8.23 18.65 29.96
CA GLY A 258 8.75 17.31 30.15
C GLY A 258 8.94 16.93 31.62
N ARG A 259 9.26 15.65 31.81
CA ARG A 259 9.66 15.05 33.09
C ARG A 259 10.85 14.10 32.92
N ALA A 260 11.62 13.85 33.96
CA ALA A 260 12.73 12.93 33.93
C ALA A 260 12.25 11.47 33.94
N TRP A 261 12.65 10.67 32.94
CA TRP A 261 12.34 9.25 32.91
C TRP A 261 13.44 8.40 33.52
N GLY A 262 14.66 8.48 33.00
CA GLY A 262 15.77 7.65 33.48
C GLY A 262 17.11 8.09 32.88
N GLY A 263 18.21 7.41 33.28
CA GLY A 263 19.55 7.78 32.85
C GLY A 263 19.97 9.17 33.33
N LYS A 264 20.47 9.99 32.43
CA LYS A 264 20.81 11.41 32.62
C LYS A 264 19.92 12.29 31.73
N PRO A 265 18.66 12.54 32.10
CA PRO A 265 17.69 13.22 31.25
C PRO A 265 18.11 14.65 30.92
N ARG A 266 18.26 14.94 29.61
CA ARG A 266 18.62 16.27 29.08
C ARG A 266 17.52 16.71 28.09
N LEU A 267 17.08 17.97 28.25
CA LEU A 267 15.94 18.53 27.50
C LEU A 267 16.15 20.03 27.33
N ALA A 268 15.96 20.52 26.11
CA ALA A 268 16.07 21.95 25.82
C ALA A 268 14.94 22.39 24.87
N PHE A 269 14.25 23.48 25.22
CA PHE A 269 13.31 24.18 24.37
C PHE A 269 13.88 25.56 24.03
N ILE A 270 14.22 25.77 22.76
CA ILE A 270 14.90 26.96 22.27
C ILE A 270 14.03 27.65 21.22
N ASN A 271 13.71 28.93 21.42
CA ASN A 271 12.88 29.74 20.51
C ASN A 271 11.52 29.07 20.16
N THR A 272 10.88 28.40 21.09
CA THR A 272 9.67 27.64 20.85
C THR A 272 8.45 28.54 20.92
N LYS A 273 7.57 28.49 19.90
CA LYS A 273 6.25 29.13 19.93
C LYS A 273 5.24 28.25 20.67
N MET A 274 4.52 28.84 21.59
CA MET A 274 3.43 28.22 22.34
C MET A 274 2.14 28.94 21.99
N ASN A 275 1.39 28.39 21.04
CA ASN A 275 0.14 29.01 20.58
C ASN A 275 -0.97 29.02 21.66
N ASP A 276 -0.73 28.29 22.74
CA ASP A 276 -1.62 28.23 23.91
C ASP A 276 -0.78 28.39 25.19
N THR A 277 -1.14 29.31 26.03
CA THR A 277 -0.38 29.64 27.24
C THR A 277 -0.79 28.80 28.48
N ARG A 278 -1.63 27.76 28.30
CA ARG A 278 -1.95 26.80 29.36
C ARG A 278 -0.83 25.86 29.75
N ILE A 279 0.39 26.33 29.64
CA ILE A 279 1.55 25.63 30.15
C ILE A 279 1.62 25.70 31.66
N ALA A 280 2.03 24.63 32.32
CA ALA A 280 2.23 24.61 33.77
C ALA A 280 3.18 25.74 34.22
N LYS A 281 2.90 26.37 35.35
CA LYS A 281 3.71 27.48 35.90
C LYS A 281 5.17 27.07 36.11
N SER A 282 5.39 25.83 36.56
CA SER A 282 6.75 25.25 36.69
C SER A 282 7.46 24.95 35.37
N ARG A 283 6.77 25.03 34.24
CA ARG A 283 7.25 24.69 32.89
C ARG A 283 7.59 23.21 32.72
N PHE A 284 8.29 22.61 33.67
CA PHE A 284 8.64 21.19 33.71
C PHE A 284 8.02 20.53 34.94
N SER A 285 7.70 19.24 34.83
CA SER A 285 7.33 18.44 35.99
C SER A 285 8.60 18.12 36.81
N THR A 286 8.55 18.41 38.09
CA THR A 286 9.67 18.18 39.00
C THR A 286 9.74 16.77 39.54
N ALA A 287 8.63 15.97 39.39
CA ALA A 287 8.56 14.57 39.79
C ALA A 287 9.17 13.68 38.70
N GLY A 288 10.29 13.05 38.98
CA GLY A 288 10.92 12.05 38.09
C GLY A 288 10.31 10.67 38.23
N MET A 289 10.38 9.85 37.17
CA MET A 289 9.97 8.46 37.20
C MET A 289 11.06 7.55 37.82
N ASN A 290 12.24 7.54 37.23
CA ASN A 290 13.35 6.67 37.70
C ASN A 290 14.62 7.45 38.07
N THR A 291 14.66 8.76 37.85
CA THR A 291 15.81 9.62 38.16
C THR A 291 15.34 11.08 38.25
N VAL A 292 16.23 11.99 38.65
CA VAL A 292 16.05 13.43 38.53
C VAL A 292 16.57 13.95 37.19
N ALA A 293 16.12 15.14 36.78
CA ALA A 293 16.64 15.81 35.57
C ALA A 293 18.11 16.08 35.67
N ASP A 294 18.89 15.71 34.66
CA ASP A 294 20.31 16.13 34.56
C ASP A 294 20.45 17.59 34.11
N LYS A 295 19.77 17.96 33.02
CA LYS A 295 19.75 19.30 32.47
C LYS A 295 18.44 19.58 31.72
N PHE A 296 17.52 20.33 32.30
CA PHE A 296 16.31 20.83 31.65
C PHE A 296 16.39 22.33 31.47
N VAL A 297 16.27 22.83 30.27
CA VAL A 297 16.44 24.25 29.97
C VAL A 297 15.42 24.79 29.00
N GLU A 298 15.14 26.09 29.11
CA GLU A 298 14.26 26.84 28.24
C GLU A 298 14.92 28.19 27.91
N TYR A 299 14.79 28.62 26.65
CA TYR A 299 15.22 29.93 26.19
C TYR A 299 14.22 30.50 25.20
N ASN A 300 13.79 31.74 25.40
CA ASN A 300 12.99 32.55 24.50
C ASN A 300 11.74 31.79 23.97
N SER A 301 10.96 31.21 24.90
CA SER A 301 9.63 30.71 24.53
C SER A 301 8.71 31.89 24.26
N MET A 302 7.91 31.78 23.20
CA MET A 302 7.08 32.87 22.69
C MET A 302 5.61 32.46 22.63
N ASP A 303 4.71 33.42 22.77
CA ASP A 303 3.30 33.23 22.45
C ASP A 303 3.07 33.18 20.92
N ALA A 304 1.79 33.06 20.51
CA ALA A 304 1.41 33.04 19.10
C ALA A 304 1.84 34.32 18.33
N ASN A 305 1.96 35.45 19.01
CA ASN A 305 2.32 36.74 18.44
C ASN A 305 3.84 36.97 18.45
N GLY A 306 4.62 36.02 18.95
CA GLY A 306 6.09 36.12 19.03
C GLY A 306 6.58 36.90 20.26
N LYS A 307 5.73 37.24 21.20
CA LYS A 307 6.11 37.85 22.47
C LYS A 307 6.73 36.82 23.39
N CYS A 308 7.88 37.11 23.97
CA CYS A 308 8.53 36.24 24.95
C CYS A 308 7.64 36.02 26.17
N ILE A 309 7.42 34.75 26.53
CA ILE A 309 6.67 34.30 27.70
C ILE A 309 7.50 33.43 28.64
N SER A 310 8.81 33.28 28.39
CA SER A 310 9.72 32.68 29.36
C SER A 310 9.78 33.57 30.61
N PRO A 311 9.67 32.99 31.81
CA PRO A 311 9.93 33.76 33.02
C PRO A 311 11.41 34.27 33.06
N SER A 312 11.66 35.32 33.85
CA SER A 312 13.00 35.82 33.99
C SER A 312 13.94 34.85 34.70
N SER A 313 13.42 33.99 35.56
CA SER A 313 14.10 32.89 36.25
C SER A 313 13.09 31.81 36.60
N ASN A 314 13.52 30.56 36.63
CA ASN A 314 12.70 29.42 37.03
C ASN A 314 13.55 28.34 37.72
N VAL A 315 13.81 28.56 38.99
CA VAL A 315 14.61 27.62 39.81
C VAL A 315 13.71 26.52 40.35
N LEU A 316 13.95 25.30 39.90
CA LEU A 316 13.13 24.12 40.26
C LEU A 316 13.96 23.12 41.06
N THR A 317 13.28 22.37 41.95
CA THR A 317 13.87 21.21 42.63
C THR A 317 13.25 19.95 42.07
N PHE A 318 13.98 19.21 41.27
CA PHE A 318 13.57 17.90 40.74
C PHE A 318 13.76 16.83 41.80
N THR A 319 12.82 15.89 41.87
CA THR A 319 12.79 14.87 42.93
C THR A 319 12.53 13.47 42.36
N LYS A 320 13.22 12.47 42.94
CA LYS A 320 12.93 11.06 42.76
C LYS A 320 13.28 10.30 44.05
N GLY A 321 12.26 9.95 44.85
CA GLY A 321 12.50 9.42 46.20
C GLY A 321 13.29 10.44 47.04
N SER A 322 14.42 10.02 47.57
CA SER A 322 15.36 10.91 48.29
C SER A 322 16.31 11.70 47.40
N GLU A 323 16.37 11.41 46.10
CA GLU A 323 17.21 12.12 45.17
C GLU A 323 16.64 13.50 44.86
N LEU A 324 17.43 14.56 45.03
CA LEU A 324 17.05 15.95 44.79
C LEU A 324 18.07 16.65 43.91
N LYS A 325 17.58 17.46 42.94
CA LYS A 325 18.48 18.33 42.14
C LYS A 325 17.83 19.68 41.93
N LYS A 326 18.42 20.72 42.44
CA LYS A 326 18.03 22.10 42.22
C LYS A 326 18.70 22.64 40.95
N MET A 327 17.89 23.31 40.10
CA MET A 327 18.30 23.74 38.77
C MET A 327 17.60 25.02 38.35
N GLU A 328 18.37 26.01 37.85
CA GLU A 328 17.80 27.08 37.03
C GLU A 328 17.51 26.56 35.61
N THR A 329 16.29 26.69 35.15
CA THR A 329 15.86 26.18 33.87
C THR A 329 15.83 27.24 32.76
N ILE A 330 15.86 28.52 33.10
CA ILE A 330 15.95 29.60 32.11
C ILE A 330 17.41 29.92 31.88
N ILE A 331 17.84 29.83 30.61
CA ILE A 331 19.24 30.05 30.23
C ILE A 331 19.43 31.34 29.44
N SER A 332 20.67 31.82 29.41
CA SER A 332 21.06 32.98 28.62
C SER A 332 21.09 32.70 27.10
N SER A 333 21.12 33.80 26.31
CA SER A 333 21.30 33.68 24.84
C SER A 333 22.68 33.04 24.49
N ALA A 334 23.70 33.27 25.27
CA ALA A 334 25.02 32.66 25.07
C ALA A 334 24.96 31.12 25.27
N ASP A 335 24.25 30.68 26.33
CA ASP A 335 24.07 29.26 26.63
C ASP A 335 23.16 28.58 25.61
N ALA A 336 22.16 29.28 25.11
CA ALA A 336 21.23 28.75 24.08
C ALA A 336 21.98 28.37 22.78
N LYS A 337 23.04 29.09 22.43
CA LYS A 337 23.93 28.76 21.29
C LYS A 337 24.59 27.39 21.39
N GLN A 338 24.70 26.84 22.61
CA GLN A 338 25.26 25.50 22.82
C GLN A 338 24.25 24.37 22.43
N TYR A 339 23.03 24.73 22.07
CA TYR A 339 21.97 23.81 21.59
C TYR A 339 21.72 23.98 20.10
N SER A 340 22.63 24.60 19.34
CA SER A 340 22.59 24.64 17.89
C SER A 340 22.78 23.24 17.28
N LEU A 341 22.29 23.02 16.07
CA LEU A 341 22.41 21.74 15.37
C LEU A 341 23.87 21.24 15.35
N SER A 342 24.82 22.09 14.99
CA SER A 342 26.25 21.78 14.94
C SER A 342 26.89 21.52 16.31
N LYS A 343 26.25 21.95 17.39
CA LYS A 343 26.68 21.64 18.76
C LYS A 343 26.02 20.39 19.32
N VAL A 344 24.87 20.01 18.80
CA VAL A 344 24.19 18.75 19.13
C VAL A 344 24.85 17.60 18.36
N PHE A 345 24.99 17.76 17.04
CA PHE A 345 25.63 16.79 16.15
C PHE A 345 26.98 17.32 15.66
N THR A 346 28.08 16.91 16.27
CA THR A 346 29.41 17.38 15.92
C THR A 346 30.00 16.72 14.67
N ASP A 347 29.46 15.54 14.29
CA ASP A 347 29.96 14.70 13.22
C ASP A 347 28.91 14.43 12.13
N TRP A 348 27.77 15.15 12.19
CA TRP A 348 26.67 14.95 11.29
C TRP A 348 25.90 16.24 11.00
N GLN A 349 25.60 16.50 9.72
CA GLN A 349 24.89 17.71 9.27
C GLN A 349 23.61 17.30 8.48
N PRO A 350 22.54 16.82 9.18
CA PRO A 350 21.35 16.30 8.52
C PRO A 350 20.59 17.35 7.70
N ASN A 351 20.62 18.62 8.08
CA ASN A 351 19.99 19.70 7.34
C ASN A 351 20.52 19.84 5.91
N ASN A 352 21.79 19.52 5.67
CA ASN A 352 22.34 19.50 4.31
C ASN A 352 21.74 18.37 3.47
N LEU A 353 21.38 17.25 4.09
CA LEU A 353 20.78 16.10 3.43
C LEU A 353 19.30 16.32 3.14
N THR A 354 18.63 17.22 3.86
CA THR A 354 17.21 17.54 3.64
C THR A 354 17.01 18.68 2.65
N ALA A 355 18.08 19.31 2.17
CA ALA A 355 17.99 20.41 1.21
C ALA A 355 17.16 20.02 -0.01
N GLN A 356 16.20 20.88 -0.35
CA GLN A 356 15.35 20.68 -1.52
C GLN A 356 16.07 21.10 -2.79
N ILE A 357 15.92 20.30 -3.84
CA ILE A 357 16.44 20.62 -5.17
C ILE A 357 15.25 21.03 -6.04
N SER A 358 15.38 22.18 -6.68
CA SER A 358 14.37 22.71 -7.58
C SER A 358 14.65 22.28 -9.02
N VAL A 359 13.60 21.94 -9.74
CA VAL A 359 13.65 21.80 -11.20
C VAL A 359 13.43 23.15 -11.85
N SER A 360 14.04 23.40 -13.01
CA SER A 360 13.87 24.65 -13.76
C SER A 360 13.75 24.37 -15.26
N GLY A 361 13.17 25.35 -15.99
CA GLY A 361 13.07 25.30 -17.44
C GLY A 361 12.18 24.18 -17.97
N VAL A 362 11.12 23.82 -17.25
CA VAL A 362 10.14 22.83 -17.71
C VAL A 362 9.32 23.43 -18.85
N VAL A 363 9.40 22.80 -20.02
CA VAL A 363 8.66 23.19 -21.24
C VAL A 363 8.06 21.94 -21.87
N ALA A 364 6.98 22.13 -22.61
CA ALA A 364 6.38 21.06 -23.42
C ALA A 364 6.38 21.45 -24.89
N ASN A 365 6.83 20.55 -25.75
CA ASN A 365 6.71 20.66 -27.19
C ASN A 365 5.96 19.45 -27.71
N GLY A 366 4.68 19.64 -28.03
CA GLY A 366 3.76 18.53 -28.27
C GLY A 366 3.65 17.64 -27.02
N GLN A 367 3.94 16.37 -27.18
CA GLN A 367 3.95 15.40 -26.07
C GLN A 367 5.28 15.35 -25.32
N THR A 368 6.34 16.02 -25.78
CA THR A 368 7.64 15.95 -25.14
C THR A 368 7.79 17.06 -24.10
N ILE A 369 7.91 16.69 -22.84
CA ILE A 369 8.25 17.58 -21.73
C ILE A 369 9.76 17.56 -21.56
N SER A 370 10.39 18.73 -21.46
CA SER A 370 11.83 18.84 -21.24
C SER A 370 12.10 19.82 -20.11
N TRP A 371 13.24 19.66 -19.44
CA TRP A 371 13.69 20.52 -18.33
C TRP A 371 15.21 20.70 -18.34
N LYS A 372 15.69 21.71 -17.63
CA LYS A 372 17.14 21.92 -17.46
C LYS A 372 17.71 20.93 -16.49
N LYS A 373 18.83 20.30 -16.85
CA LYS A 373 19.61 19.47 -15.92
C LYS A 373 20.08 20.31 -14.73
N GLY A 374 19.81 19.81 -13.52
CA GLY A 374 20.26 20.42 -12.27
C GLY A 374 21.11 19.42 -11.46
N ASN A 375 21.31 19.73 -10.17
CA ASN A 375 22.03 18.87 -9.23
C ASN A 375 21.12 17.79 -8.59
N ALA A 376 20.10 17.34 -9.31
CA ALA A 376 19.20 16.30 -8.83
C ALA A 376 19.86 14.92 -8.90
N SER A 377 19.53 14.04 -7.96
CA SER A 377 19.90 12.61 -8.03
C SER A 377 18.99 11.84 -8.98
N ALA A 378 17.77 12.32 -9.17
CA ALA A 378 16.79 11.83 -10.12
C ALA A 378 15.68 12.88 -10.30
N TYR A 379 14.76 12.61 -11.24
CA TYR A 379 13.55 13.42 -11.38
C TYR A 379 12.31 12.53 -11.26
N ALA A 380 11.33 13.01 -10.51
CA ALA A 380 10.01 12.40 -10.39
C ALA A 380 9.05 13.09 -11.35
N ILE A 381 8.36 12.33 -12.15
CA ILE A 381 7.36 12.80 -13.08
C ILE A 381 5.98 12.44 -12.53
N TYR A 382 5.18 13.47 -12.31
CA TYR A 382 3.78 13.35 -11.90
C TYR A 382 2.89 13.71 -13.06
N LYS A 383 1.73 13.07 -13.15
CA LYS A 383 0.63 13.49 -14.05
C LYS A 383 -0.63 13.65 -13.19
N ASP A 384 -1.27 14.79 -13.30
CA ASP A 384 -2.51 15.12 -12.58
C ASP A 384 -2.42 14.79 -11.06
N GLY A 385 -1.25 15.09 -10.46
CA GLY A 385 -0.96 14.89 -9.04
C GLY A 385 -0.49 13.50 -8.63
N SER A 386 -0.50 12.52 -9.53
CA SER A 386 -0.05 11.15 -9.26
C SER A 386 1.36 10.91 -9.77
N LEU A 387 2.21 10.23 -8.97
CA LEU A 387 3.56 9.86 -9.38
C LEU A 387 3.51 8.82 -10.49
N VAL A 388 4.04 9.17 -11.66
CA VAL A 388 4.08 8.29 -12.84
C VAL A 388 5.34 7.46 -12.86
N THR A 389 6.51 8.09 -12.72
CA THR A 389 7.80 7.41 -12.77
C THR A 389 8.90 8.26 -12.17
N MET A 390 10.04 7.60 -11.95
CA MET A 390 11.32 8.24 -11.65
C MET A 390 12.26 8.04 -12.84
N VAL A 391 12.98 9.08 -13.21
CA VAL A 391 14.05 9.02 -14.20
C VAL A 391 15.37 9.44 -13.60
N ASP A 392 16.48 8.98 -14.17
CA ASP A 392 17.81 9.28 -13.63
C ASP A 392 18.21 10.76 -13.81
N ALA A 393 19.27 11.16 -13.15
CA ALA A 393 19.78 12.53 -13.15
C ALA A 393 20.24 13.06 -14.50
N ASN A 394 20.48 12.19 -15.49
CA ASN A 394 20.88 12.58 -16.84
C ASN A 394 19.70 12.71 -17.78
N THR A 395 18.56 12.15 -17.46
CA THR A 395 17.33 12.26 -18.21
C THR A 395 16.72 13.65 -17.98
N THR A 396 16.59 14.41 -19.06
CA THR A 396 16.04 15.78 -19.03
C THR A 396 14.83 15.96 -19.95
N SER A 397 14.25 14.85 -20.41
CA SER A 397 13.00 14.87 -21.17
C SER A 397 12.15 13.65 -20.85
N TYR A 398 10.85 13.80 -21.05
CA TYR A 398 9.85 12.76 -20.84
C TYR A 398 8.73 12.91 -21.88
N LYS A 399 8.37 11.80 -22.53
CA LYS A 399 7.24 11.79 -23.45
C LYS A 399 5.94 11.58 -22.69
N ALA A 400 5.10 12.59 -22.67
CA ALA A 400 3.81 12.55 -22.01
C ALA A 400 2.89 11.48 -22.61
N SER A 401 2.27 10.66 -21.77
CA SER A 401 1.37 9.57 -22.17
C SER A 401 -0.03 10.04 -22.62
N GLY A 402 -0.27 11.35 -22.66
CA GLY A 402 -1.54 11.96 -23.07
C GLY A 402 -1.70 13.36 -22.51
N SER A 403 -2.83 13.99 -22.76
CA SER A 403 -3.18 15.29 -22.19
C SER A 403 -3.24 15.22 -20.68
N GLY A 404 -2.87 16.30 -20.00
CA GLY A 404 -2.89 16.40 -18.55
C GLY A 404 -1.94 17.48 -18.03
N THR A 405 -1.96 17.68 -16.72
CA THR A 405 -0.99 18.53 -16.03
C THR A 405 0.14 17.67 -15.50
N TYR A 406 1.33 17.86 -16.04
CA TYR A 406 2.53 17.16 -15.58
C TYR A 406 3.28 18.02 -14.58
N THR A 407 3.82 17.38 -13.54
CA THR A 407 4.69 18.03 -12.56
C THR A 407 6.02 17.29 -12.52
N ILE A 408 7.11 18.04 -12.76
CA ILE A 408 8.46 17.48 -12.65
C ILE A 408 9.04 17.93 -11.32
N LYS A 409 9.48 16.99 -10.49
CA LYS A 409 10.14 17.24 -9.20
C LYS A 409 11.56 16.69 -9.23
N ALA A 410 12.48 17.42 -8.63
CA ALA A 410 13.87 16.97 -8.48
C ALA A 410 14.07 16.28 -7.12
N ALA A 411 14.79 15.17 -7.11
CA ALA A 411 15.14 14.44 -5.90
C ALA A 411 16.53 14.82 -5.41
N ASN A 412 16.68 15.01 -4.09
CA ASN A 412 17.99 15.16 -3.44
C ASN A 412 18.68 13.79 -3.26
N SER A 413 19.88 13.76 -2.68
CA SER A 413 20.66 12.54 -2.47
C SER A 413 19.99 11.52 -1.53
N MET A 414 19.03 11.94 -0.72
CA MET A 414 18.21 11.06 0.11
C MET A 414 16.94 10.59 -0.63
N GLY A 415 16.75 11.00 -1.89
CA GLY A 415 15.55 10.73 -2.68
C GLY A 415 14.38 11.65 -2.37
N GLY A 416 14.54 12.57 -1.41
CA GLY A 416 13.52 13.51 -1.02
C GLY A 416 13.16 14.46 -2.15
N LEU A 417 11.87 14.57 -2.45
CA LEU A 417 11.36 15.35 -3.58
C LEU A 417 11.17 16.82 -3.19
N GLY A 418 11.72 17.70 -4.01
CA GLY A 418 11.53 19.14 -3.88
C GLY A 418 10.20 19.63 -4.47
N LYS A 419 10.02 20.95 -4.46
CA LYS A 419 8.87 21.59 -5.11
C LYS A 419 8.97 21.38 -6.63
N GLY A 420 7.88 20.85 -7.22
CA GLY A 420 7.81 20.60 -8.66
C GLY A 420 7.44 21.85 -9.47
N GLN A 421 7.68 21.74 -10.78
CA GLN A 421 7.14 22.66 -11.76
C GLN A 421 6.08 21.97 -12.62
N ASN A 422 4.94 22.63 -12.79
CA ASN A 422 3.81 22.11 -13.54
C ASN A 422 3.90 22.55 -15.00
N ILE A 423 3.50 21.66 -15.92
CA ILE A 423 3.34 21.95 -17.33
C ILE A 423 2.08 21.25 -17.85
N LYS A 424 1.27 21.97 -18.60
CA LYS A 424 0.09 21.39 -19.25
C LYS A 424 0.49 20.86 -20.62
N VAL A 425 0.15 19.62 -20.91
CA VAL A 425 0.29 18.97 -22.20
C VAL A 425 -1.09 18.77 -22.79
N THR A 426 -1.28 19.22 -24.04
CA THR A 426 -2.50 18.99 -24.81
C THR A 426 -2.15 18.17 -26.04
N VAL A 427 -2.78 17.03 -26.20
CA VAL A 427 -2.64 16.19 -27.40
C VAL A 427 -3.86 16.44 -28.25
N SER A 428 -3.67 17.15 -29.40
CA SER A 428 -4.74 17.37 -30.35
C SER A 428 -5.07 16.05 -31.05
N SER A 429 -6.34 15.65 -31.02
CA SER A 429 -6.84 14.60 -31.90
C SER A 429 -6.99 15.19 -33.29
N SER A 430 -6.02 14.96 -34.17
CA SER A 430 -6.18 15.29 -35.57
C SER A 430 -7.23 14.38 -36.18
N GLY A 431 -8.31 14.98 -36.61
CA GLY A 431 -9.35 14.32 -37.41
C GLY A 431 -8.77 13.81 -38.72
N SER A 432 -9.26 12.70 -39.14
CA SER A 432 -9.00 12.03 -40.40
C SER A 432 -9.32 12.95 -41.61
N SER A 433 -8.35 13.14 -42.49
CA SER A 433 -8.65 13.40 -43.90
C SER A 433 -7.75 12.48 -44.74
N THR A 434 -8.43 11.68 -45.51
CA THR A 434 -7.92 10.81 -46.59
C THR A 434 -7.22 11.60 -47.68
N SER A 435 -6.06 11.16 -48.10
CA SER A 435 -5.73 11.02 -49.54
C SER A 435 -4.45 10.21 -49.72
N SER A 436 -4.52 9.45 -50.76
CA SER A 436 -3.68 8.43 -51.34
C SER A 436 -2.33 8.94 -51.89
N ASP A 437 -1.46 8.01 -51.94
CA ASP A 437 -0.49 7.66 -52.99
C ASP A 437 1.01 7.80 -52.70
N ASN A 438 1.55 6.63 -52.71
CA ASN A 438 2.72 6.06 -53.45
C ASN A 438 4.19 6.46 -53.20
N GLN A 439 4.86 5.36 -52.98
CA GLN A 439 6.22 4.98 -53.44
C GLN A 439 7.45 5.28 -52.58
N SER A 440 7.93 4.14 -52.07
CA SER A 440 9.28 3.57 -52.12
C SER A 440 10.50 4.43 -51.83
N SER A 441 11.18 4.11 -50.77
CA SER A 441 12.59 3.66 -50.82
C SER A 441 13.11 3.22 -49.45
N THR A 442 13.74 2.10 -49.52
CA THR A 442 14.47 1.32 -48.48
C THR A 442 15.46 2.15 -47.69
N SER A 443 15.34 2.06 -46.35
CA SER A 443 16.50 1.92 -45.49
C SER A 443 16.07 1.29 -44.15
N SER A 444 16.75 0.19 -43.84
CA SER A 444 16.58 -0.66 -42.68
C SER A 444 16.80 0.12 -41.35
N SER A 445 15.76 0.34 -40.61
CA SER A 445 15.81 0.53 -39.16
C SER A 445 14.77 -0.40 -38.55
N SER A 446 15.20 -1.22 -37.60
CA SER A 446 14.39 -2.20 -36.88
C SER A 446 13.15 -1.53 -36.31
N GLN A 447 12.01 -1.68 -36.97
CA GLN A 447 10.71 -1.32 -36.43
C GLN A 447 10.36 -2.30 -35.31
N VAL A 448 10.22 -1.77 -34.10
CA VAL A 448 9.46 -2.43 -33.05
C VAL A 448 8.01 -2.48 -33.53
N SER A 449 7.53 -3.64 -33.87
CA SER A 449 6.20 -3.90 -34.40
C SER A 449 5.14 -3.50 -33.39
N GLY A 450 4.09 -2.88 -33.88
CA GLY A 450 3.00 -2.30 -33.10
C GLY A 450 2.35 -3.25 -32.11
N LEU A 451 2.20 -2.72 -30.94
CA LEU A 451 1.66 -3.34 -29.72
C LEU A 451 0.20 -3.75 -29.87
N THR A 452 -0.14 -4.89 -29.33
CA THR A 452 -1.51 -5.42 -29.37
C THR A 452 -2.34 -4.78 -28.26
N LYS A 453 -3.43 -4.14 -28.64
CA LYS A 453 -4.45 -3.73 -27.69
C LYS A 453 -5.33 -4.92 -27.34
N TYR A 454 -5.49 -5.20 -26.04
CA TYR A 454 -6.52 -6.14 -25.58
C TYR A 454 -7.83 -5.41 -25.38
N ASP A 455 -8.91 -6.02 -25.88
CA ASP A 455 -10.25 -5.63 -25.46
C ASP A 455 -10.54 -6.24 -24.09
N LEU A 456 -10.43 -5.47 -23.03
CA LEU A 456 -10.71 -5.92 -21.67
C LEU A 456 -12.16 -6.34 -21.43
N ASN A 457 -13.06 -6.12 -22.40
CA ASN A 457 -14.47 -6.50 -22.29
C ASN A 457 -14.78 -7.79 -23.04
N GLN A 458 -13.78 -8.46 -23.61
CA GLN A 458 -13.94 -9.73 -24.31
C GLN A 458 -13.01 -10.79 -23.68
N PRO A 459 -13.56 -11.95 -23.28
CA PRO A 459 -12.72 -13.05 -22.84
C PRO A 459 -11.94 -13.66 -24.00
N ILE A 460 -10.72 -14.10 -23.70
CA ILE A 460 -9.88 -14.86 -24.64
C ILE A 460 -10.14 -16.36 -24.40
N GLY A 461 -10.35 -17.12 -25.46
CA GLY A 461 -10.29 -18.57 -25.41
C GLY A 461 -11.63 -19.28 -25.28
N TRP A 462 -11.61 -20.39 -24.55
CA TRP A 462 -12.66 -21.41 -24.59
C TRP A 462 -14.06 -20.94 -24.20
N SER A 463 -14.21 -19.91 -23.37
CA SER A 463 -15.54 -19.38 -23.00
C SER A 463 -16.32 -18.77 -24.18
N ASN A 464 -15.66 -18.62 -25.34
CA ASN A 464 -16.28 -18.15 -26.59
C ASN A 464 -16.35 -19.23 -27.70
N VAL A 465 -16.13 -20.49 -27.36
CA VAL A 465 -16.15 -21.60 -28.35
C VAL A 465 -17.42 -22.42 -28.22
N GLY A 466 -18.12 -22.61 -29.32
CA GLY A 466 -19.42 -23.34 -29.34
C GLY A 466 -20.57 -22.60 -28.63
N GLY A 467 -20.36 -21.35 -28.29
CA GLY A 467 -21.21 -20.40 -27.59
C GLY A 467 -20.39 -19.21 -27.17
N LYS A 468 -21.00 -18.29 -26.43
CA LYS A 468 -20.33 -17.10 -25.90
C LYS A 468 -20.76 -16.85 -24.47
N VAL A 469 -19.83 -16.57 -23.58
CA VAL A 469 -20.14 -16.04 -22.27
C VAL A 469 -20.52 -14.56 -22.38
N THR A 470 -21.70 -14.20 -21.94
CA THR A 470 -22.24 -12.84 -21.96
C THR A 470 -22.50 -12.31 -20.55
N GLY A 471 -22.63 -13.21 -19.57
CA GLY A 471 -23.03 -12.82 -18.22
C GLY A 471 -24.43 -12.22 -18.19
N SER A 472 -24.57 -11.08 -17.57
CA SER A 472 -25.82 -10.32 -17.46
C SER A 472 -25.69 -8.97 -18.15
N GLU A 473 -26.76 -8.59 -18.85
CA GLU A 473 -27.00 -7.25 -19.41
C GLU A 473 -28.04 -6.47 -18.57
N ASP A 474 -28.34 -6.93 -17.36
CA ASP A 474 -29.29 -6.28 -16.45
C ASP A 474 -28.90 -4.82 -16.19
N LYS A 475 -29.84 -3.91 -16.48
CA LYS A 475 -29.68 -2.48 -16.33
C LYS A 475 -30.00 -1.99 -14.91
N ASN A 476 -30.53 -2.87 -14.06
CA ASN A 476 -30.87 -2.60 -12.66
C ASN A 476 -29.93 -3.38 -11.73
N PRO A 477 -28.65 -3.03 -11.67
CA PRO A 477 -27.68 -3.77 -10.90
C PRO A 477 -27.98 -3.69 -9.40
N VAL A 478 -27.57 -4.71 -8.67
CA VAL A 478 -27.64 -4.72 -7.20
C VAL A 478 -26.26 -4.54 -6.58
N LEU A 479 -26.21 -3.81 -5.47
CA LEU A 479 -25.03 -3.67 -4.61
C LEU A 479 -25.19 -4.61 -3.43
N VAL A 480 -24.18 -5.44 -3.18
CA VAL A 480 -24.16 -6.39 -2.06
C VAL A 480 -22.97 -6.10 -1.16
N SER A 481 -23.16 -6.16 0.14
CA SER A 481 -22.15 -5.87 1.18
C SER A 481 -22.03 -6.99 2.22
N THR A 482 -22.86 -8.01 2.09
CA THR A 482 -22.82 -9.20 2.94
C THR A 482 -22.85 -10.47 2.10
N MET A 483 -22.33 -11.59 2.65
CA MET A 483 -22.37 -12.89 1.97
C MET A 483 -23.80 -13.37 1.71
N SER A 484 -24.74 -13.09 2.62
CA SER A 484 -26.15 -13.43 2.45
C SER A 484 -26.78 -12.69 1.26
N GLU A 485 -26.55 -11.38 1.14
CA GLU A 485 -27.04 -10.59 -0.01
C GLU A 485 -26.43 -11.08 -1.32
N PHE A 486 -25.14 -11.42 -1.31
CA PHE A 486 -24.44 -11.97 -2.48
C PHE A 486 -25.09 -13.30 -2.93
N LEU A 487 -25.29 -14.25 -2.01
CA LEU A 487 -25.89 -15.54 -2.33
C LEU A 487 -27.32 -15.38 -2.83
N GLU A 488 -28.09 -14.48 -2.26
CA GLU A 488 -29.46 -14.19 -2.74
C GLU A 488 -29.43 -13.62 -4.15
N ALA A 489 -28.56 -12.67 -4.45
CA ALA A 489 -28.43 -12.06 -5.77
C ALA A 489 -27.94 -13.06 -6.84
N MET A 490 -27.19 -14.09 -6.45
CA MET A 490 -26.69 -15.13 -7.34
C MET A 490 -27.70 -16.22 -7.66
N LYS A 491 -28.88 -16.29 -7.00
CA LYS A 491 -29.88 -17.32 -7.24
C LYS A 491 -30.52 -17.20 -8.62
N GLY A 492 -31.05 -18.33 -9.12
CA GLY A 492 -31.89 -18.44 -10.31
C GLY A 492 -31.14 -18.18 -11.63
N THR A 493 -31.93 -18.20 -12.72
CA THR A 493 -31.38 -18.08 -14.08
C THR A 493 -31.62 -16.72 -14.72
N GLU A 494 -32.30 -15.83 -14.05
CA GLU A 494 -32.58 -14.46 -14.50
C GLU A 494 -31.26 -13.69 -14.60
N GLN A 495 -31.20 -12.74 -15.52
CA GLN A 495 -30.08 -11.85 -15.66
C GLN A 495 -29.91 -10.99 -14.37
N ARG A 496 -28.70 -10.93 -13.82
CA ARG A 496 -28.41 -10.11 -12.67
C ARG A 496 -26.98 -9.59 -12.73
N THR A 497 -26.83 -8.28 -12.71
CA THR A 497 -25.55 -7.61 -12.52
C THR A 497 -25.37 -7.26 -11.04
N ILE A 498 -24.29 -7.75 -10.44
CA ILE A 498 -24.04 -7.70 -9.00
C ILE A 498 -22.72 -6.96 -8.76
N TYR A 499 -22.75 -5.97 -7.90
CA TYR A 499 -21.55 -5.27 -7.44
C TYR A 499 -21.28 -5.62 -5.99
N VAL A 500 -20.08 -6.10 -5.73
CA VAL A 500 -19.61 -6.43 -4.38
C VAL A 500 -18.90 -5.22 -3.79
N SER A 501 -19.28 -4.82 -2.58
CA SER A 501 -18.67 -3.72 -1.85
C SER A 501 -18.07 -4.19 -0.52
N GLY A 502 -16.80 -3.95 -0.33
CA GLY A 502 -16.09 -4.36 0.89
C GLY A 502 -15.77 -5.85 0.94
N THR A 503 -15.52 -6.38 2.13
CA THR A 503 -15.18 -7.79 2.32
C THR A 503 -16.39 -8.57 2.82
N LEU A 504 -16.84 -9.53 2.03
CA LEU A 504 -17.91 -10.46 2.38
C LEU A 504 -17.28 -11.69 3.03
N THR A 505 -17.55 -11.91 4.30
CA THR A 505 -16.93 -12.99 5.08
C THR A 505 -17.84 -14.21 5.19
N THR A 506 -17.24 -15.39 5.24
CA THR A 506 -17.87 -16.66 5.56
C THR A 506 -16.95 -17.47 6.50
N ASN A 507 -17.48 -18.50 7.15
CA ASN A 507 -16.75 -19.44 7.98
C ASN A 507 -16.72 -20.87 7.41
N ALA A 508 -17.25 -21.06 6.21
CA ALA A 508 -17.22 -22.29 5.42
C ALA A 508 -17.44 -21.96 3.94
N GLN A 509 -17.11 -22.87 3.04
CA GLN A 509 -17.37 -22.68 1.62
C GLN A 509 -18.88 -22.51 1.37
N VAL A 510 -19.27 -21.40 0.76
CA VAL A 510 -20.65 -21.15 0.35
C VAL A 510 -20.91 -21.63 -1.08
N TYR A 511 -22.15 -21.97 -1.39
CA TYR A 511 -22.52 -22.58 -2.67
C TYR A 511 -23.49 -21.70 -3.46
N VAL A 512 -23.10 -21.40 -4.70
CA VAL A 512 -24.00 -20.91 -5.74
C VAL A 512 -24.32 -22.08 -6.66
N GLN A 513 -25.58 -22.48 -6.70
CA GLN A 513 -26.02 -23.66 -7.45
C GLN A 513 -27.13 -23.34 -8.44
N ASN A 514 -27.08 -24.00 -9.62
CA ASN A 514 -28.12 -23.91 -10.66
C ASN A 514 -28.38 -22.47 -11.13
N ALA A 515 -27.41 -21.60 -11.02
CA ALA A 515 -27.50 -20.19 -11.41
C ALA A 515 -27.05 -19.98 -12.87
N ALA A 516 -27.62 -18.97 -13.52
CA ALA A 516 -27.19 -18.58 -14.85
C ALA A 516 -27.27 -17.06 -15.04
N ASN A 517 -26.58 -16.57 -16.09
CA ASN A 517 -26.71 -15.19 -16.57
C ASN A 517 -26.37 -14.15 -15.48
N LYS A 518 -25.25 -14.35 -14.78
CA LYS A 518 -24.79 -13.45 -13.73
C LYS A 518 -23.49 -12.76 -14.14
N THR A 519 -23.40 -11.47 -13.87
CA THR A 519 -22.15 -10.72 -13.92
C THR A 519 -21.87 -10.15 -12.54
N VAL A 520 -20.73 -10.52 -11.95
CA VAL A 520 -20.28 -10.03 -10.64
C VAL A 520 -19.07 -9.14 -10.83
N TYR A 521 -19.17 -7.93 -10.37
CA TYR A 521 -18.08 -6.96 -10.31
C TYR A 521 -17.67 -6.70 -8.86
N GLY A 522 -16.39 -6.86 -8.53
CA GLY A 522 -15.83 -6.32 -7.29
C GLY A 522 -15.55 -4.83 -7.46
N LEU A 523 -16.13 -3.99 -6.61
CA LEU A 523 -15.68 -2.61 -6.48
C LEU A 523 -14.23 -2.59 -5.97
N PRO A 524 -13.45 -1.54 -6.20
CA PRO A 524 -12.05 -1.50 -5.76
C PRO A 524 -11.88 -1.89 -4.30
N GLY A 525 -11.02 -2.88 -4.03
CA GLY A 525 -10.78 -3.42 -2.69
C GLY A 525 -11.78 -4.46 -2.18
N SER A 526 -12.76 -4.86 -2.98
CA SER A 526 -13.74 -5.87 -2.59
C SER A 526 -13.15 -7.29 -2.52
N ALA A 527 -13.61 -8.07 -1.54
CA ALA A 527 -13.17 -9.43 -1.35
C ALA A 527 -14.30 -10.37 -0.90
N LEU A 528 -14.14 -11.64 -1.24
CA LEU A 528 -14.83 -12.78 -0.63
C LEU A 528 -13.80 -13.51 0.24
N ALA A 529 -14.09 -13.75 1.53
CA ALA A 529 -13.05 -14.18 2.46
C ALA A 529 -13.55 -15.22 3.46
N ASN A 530 -12.69 -16.23 3.69
CA ASN A 530 -12.73 -17.10 4.85
C ASN A 530 -11.31 -17.19 5.41
N THR A 531 -10.99 -16.32 6.34
CA THR A 531 -9.64 -16.20 6.89
C THR A 531 -9.47 -16.94 8.22
N THR A 532 -10.43 -17.76 8.62
CA THR A 532 -10.37 -18.50 9.85
C THR A 532 -9.53 -19.77 9.68
N HIS A 533 -8.39 -19.85 10.38
CA HIS A 533 -7.62 -21.07 10.46
C HIS A 533 -8.38 -22.10 11.30
N THR A 534 -8.54 -23.31 10.78
CA THR A 534 -9.28 -24.40 11.45
C THR A 534 -8.74 -25.77 11.03
N GLY A 535 -8.80 -26.75 11.90
CA GLY A 535 -8.54 -28.17 11.60
C GLY A 535 -9.75 -28.91 11.02
N ASN A 536 -10.90 -28.25 10.86
CA ASN A 536 -12.10 -28.84 10.27
C ASN A 536 -12.21 -28.49 8.78
N ALA A 537 -11.96 -29.46 7.93
CA ALA A 537 -12.00 -29.32 6.47
C ALA A 537 -13.34 -28.73 5.94
N ASN A 538 -14.46 -29.00 6.63
CA ASN A 538 -15.76 -28.45 6.22
C ASN A 538 -15.91 -26.95 6.45
N ASN A 539 -15.11 -26.37 7.32
CA ASN A 539 -15.13 -24.95 7.65
C ASN A 539 -14.08 -24.15 6.86
N THR A 540 -13.56 -24.71 5.78
CA THR A 540 -12.58 -24.07 4.90
C THR A 540 -13.20 -23.64 3.57
N GLY A 541 -12.41 -22.97 2.72
CA GLY A 541 -12.83 -22.49 1.40
C GLY A 541 -13.76 -21.29 1.44
N VAL A 542 -14.02 -20.70 0.26
CA VAL A 542 -14.80 -19.46 0.17
C VAL A 542 -16.05 -19.66 -0.67
N LEU A 543 -15.93 -19.98 -1.97
CA LEU A 543 -17.05 -20.06 -2.90
C LEU A 543 -16.98 -21.33 -3.77
N CYS A 544 -18.11 -22.05 -3.89
CA CYS A 544 -18.30 -23.09 -4.89
C CYS A 544 -19.40 -22.67 -5.88
N ILE A 545 -19.06 -22.67 -7.16
CA ILE A 545 -20.01 -22.47 -8.27
C ILE A 545 -20.33 -23.84 -8.88
N LYS A 546 -21.55 -24.32 -8.70
CA LYS A 546 -21.95 -25.68 -9.07
C LYS A 546 -23.16 -25.69 -9.99
N ASN A 547 -23.06 -26.41 -11.12
CA ASN A 547 -24.10 -26.52 -12.11
C ASN A 547 -24.64 -25.16 -12.60
N CYS A 548 -23.70 -24.22 -12.85
CA CYS A 548 -24.01 -22.87 -13.30
C CYS A 548 -23.60 -22.66 -14.76
N LYS A 549 -24.21 -21.68 -15.42
CA LYS A 549 -23.94 -21.36 -16.81
C LYS A 549 -23.93 -19.86 -17.06
N ASN A 550 -23.05 -19.40 -17.94
CA ASN A 550 -22.96 -17.99 -18.33
C ASN A 550 -22.72 -17.03 -17.15
N ILE A 551 -21.61 -17.26 -16.45
CA ILE A 551 -21.22 -16.50 -15.26
C ILE A 551 -19.96 -15.71 -15.56
N ILE A 552 -19.95 -14.44 -15.17
CA ILE A 552 -18.77 -13.56 -15.23
C ILE A 552 -18.42 -13.11 -13.81
N LEU A 553 -17.17 -13.34 -13.38
CA LEU A 553 -16.62 -12.85 -12.12
C LEU A 553 -15.45 -11.92 -12.46
N ARG A 554 -15.51 -10.66 -12.06
CA ARG A 554 -14.48 -9.67 -12.37
C ARG A 554 -14.07 -8.85 -11.16
N ASN A 555 -12.76 -8.59 -11.04
CA ASN A 555 -12.17 -7.67 -10.07
C ASN A 555 -12.43 -8.02 -8.60
N LEU A 556 -12.49 -9.30 -8.28
CA LEU A 556 -12.71 -9.80 -6.92
C LEU A 556 -11.40 -10.30 -6.31
N THR A 557 -11.22 -10.08 -5.01
CA THR A 557 -10.19 -10.77 -4.24
C THR A 557 -10.81 -11.94 -3.48
N PHE A 558 -10.21 -13.13 -3.60
CA PHE A 558 -10.56 -14.31 -2.79
C PHE A 558 -9.46 -14.50 -1.74
N LYS A 559 -9.85 -14.59 -0.46
CA LYS A 559 -8.90 -14.68 0.67
C LYS A 559 -9.16 -15.89 1.54
N GLY A 560 -8.18 -16.76 1.63
CA GLY A 560 -8.17 -17.90 2.54
C GLY A 560 -7.36 -17.63 3.83
N PRO A 561 -7.27 -18.65 4.72
CA PRO A 561 -6.57 -18.57 6.02
C PRO A 561 -5.08 -18.90 5.95
N GLY A 562 -4.54 -19.19 4.78
CA GLY A 562 -3.23 -19.81 4.58
C GLY A 562 -3.35 -21.31 4.31
N ALA A 563 -2.40 -21.83 3.54
CA ALA A 563 -2.38 -23.24 3.15
C ALA A 563 -2.25 -24.16 4.37
N TYR A 564 -3.13 -25.19 4.44
CA TYR A 564 -3.14 -26.19 5.51
C TYR A 564 -3.64 -27.53 4.96
N ASP A 565 -2.83 -28.57 5.01
CA ASP A 565 -3.09 -29.85 4.37
C ASP A 565 -4.02 -30.73 5.21
N ILE A 566 -5.32 -30.46 5.12
CA ILE A 566 -6.39 -31.15 5.85
C ILE A 566 -7.50 -31.68 4.94
N ASP A 567 -7.25 -31.87 3.64
CA ASP A 567 -8.25 -32.18 2.64
C ASP A 567 -9.42 -31.15 2.66
N GLY A 568 -9.02 -29.87 2.76
CA GLY A 568 -9.95 -28.74 2.88
C GLY A 568 -10.66 -28.37 1.60
N LYS A 569 -11.13 -27.10 1.52
CA LYS A 569 -11.79 -26.53 0.34
C LYS A 569 -10.98 -25.34 -0.15
N ASP A 570 -11.10 -25.09 -1.46
CA ASP A 570 -10.42 -24.01 -2.16
C ASP A 570 -11.11 -22.66 -2.00
N ASN A 571 -10.38 -21.60 -2.32
CA ASN A 571 -10.97 -20.27 -2.36
C ASN A 571 -12.10 -20.19 -3.41
N LEU A 572 -11.91 -20.78 -4.59
CA LEU A 572 -12.95 -20.92 -5.59
C LEU A 572 -12.94 -22.34 -6.14
N THR A 573 -14.08 -23.00 -6.11
CA THR A 573 -14.27 -24.31 -6.75
C THR A 573 -15.37 -24.21 -7.83
N MET A 574 -15.11 -24.78 -9.02
CA MET A 574 -16.13 -24.89 -10.08
C MET A 574 -16.44 -26.35 -10.37
N GLN A 575 -17.74 -26.69 -10.32
CA GLN A 575 -18.23 -28.02 -10.60
C GLN A 575 -19.41 -27.97 -11.58
N LYS A 576 -19.40 -28.80 -12.61
CA LYS A 576 -20.48 -28.90 -13.61
C LYS A 576 -20.91 -27.56 -14.23
N SER A 577 -20.00 -26.56 -14.25
CA SER A 577 -20.31 -25.21 -14.70
C SER A 577 -19.71 -24.93 -16.06
N THR A 578 -20.42 -24.17 -16.90
CA THR A 578 -20.05 -23.95 -18.30
C THR A 578 -20.23 -22.49 -18.71
N TYR A 579 -19.39 -22.07 -19.68
CA TYR A 579 -19.36 -20.70 -20.14
C TYR A 579 -19.13 -19.72 -18.97
N VAL A 580 -17.98 -19.84 -18.34
CA VAL A 580 -17.58 -18.98 -17.23
C VAL A 580 -16.36 -18.15 -17.61
N TRP A 581 -16.39 -16.89 -17.25
CA TRP A 581 -15.26 -15.99 -17.38
C TRP A 581 -14.88 -15.43 -16.02
N VAL A 582 -13.65 -15.72 -15.58
CA VAL A 582 -13.05 -15.17 -14.37
C VAL A 582 -11.95 -14.22 -14.81
N ASP A 583 -12.09 -12.95 -14.47
CA ASP A 583 -11.25 -11.91 -15.02
C ASP A 583 -10.73 -10.94 -13.94
N HIS A 584 -9.45 -10.61 -13.99
CA HIS A 584 -8.84 -9.70 -13.03
C HIS A 584 -9.20 -10.02 -11.56
N CYS A 585 -9.16 -11.28 -11.18
CA CYS A 585 -9.35 -11.70 -9.79
C CYS A 585 -8.00 -11.99 -9.12
N ASP A 586 -7.93 -11.76 -7.80
CA ASP A 586 -6.73 -11.99 -6.99
C ASP A 586 -7.03 -13.09 -5.96
N PHE A 587 -6.38 -14.24 -6.11
CA PHE A 587 -6.57 -15.41 -5.25
C PHE A 587 -5.42 -15.50 -4.25
N GLN A 588 -5.75 -15.48 -2.97
CA GLN A 588 -4.78 -15.40 -1.88
C GLN A 588 -5.03 -16.49 -0.84
N ASP A 589 -3.97 -17.21 -0.47
CA ASP A 589 -3.89 -17.99 0.76
C ASP A 589 -4.99 -19.05 0.93
N GLY A 590 -5.34 -19.76 -0.14
CA GLY A 590 -6.32 -20.86 -0.09
C GLY A 590 -5.87 -21.95 0.88
N CYS A 591 -6.82 -22.58 1.59
CA CYS A 591 -6.54 -23.65 2.55
C CYS A 591 -6.01 -24.89 1.85
N ASP A 592 -6.78 -25.47 0.91
CA ASP A 592 -6.37 -26.59 0.07
C ASP A 592 -5.78 -26.10 -1.26
N GLY A 593 -6.45 -25.15 -1.91
CA GLY A 593 -6.03 -24.51 -3.14
C GLY A 593 -6.63 -23.13 -3.34
N ASN A 594 -6.19 -22.46 -4.40
CA ASN A 594 -6.76 -21.15 -4.78
C ASN A 594 -7.95 -21.31 -5.73
N PHE A 595 -7.85 -22.18 -6.75
CA PHE A 595 -8.91 -22.29 -7.74
C PHE A 595 -8.96 -23.68 -8.38
N ASP A 596 -9.95 -24.47 -8.01
CA ASP A 596 -10.17 -25.81 -8.54
C ASP A 596 -11.33 -25.86 -9.54
N ILE A 597 -11.15 -26.61 -10.64
CA ILE A 597 -12.13 -26.80 -11.68
C ILE A 597 -12.24 -28.29 -11.99
N ASN A 598 -13.43 -28.88 -11.76
CA ASN A 598 -13.62 -30.30 -11.91
C ASN A 598 -15.07 -30.69 -12.28
N THR A 599 -15.36 -31.98 -12.25
CA THR A 599 -16.70 -32.56 -12.40
C THR A 599 -17.40 -32.05 -13.66
N ALA A 600 -16.81 -32.27 -14.83
CA ALA A 600 -17.32 -31.92 -16.15
C ALA A 600 -17.62 -30.42 -16.39
N SER A 601 -16.99 -29.54 -15.65
CA SER A 601 -16.96 -28.12 -16.00
C SER A 601 -16.30 -27.88 -17.35
N ASP A 602 -16.75 -26.88 -18.13
CA ASP A 602 -16.30 -26.73 -19.51
C ASP A 602 -16.45 -25.32 -20.07
N ASN A 603 -15.67 -24.98 -21.11
CA ASN A 603 -15.74 -23.67 -21.77
C ASN A 603 -15.50 -22.50 -20.81
N ILE A 604 -14.31 -22.50 -20.18
CA ILE A 604 -13.94 -21.50 -19.16
C ILE A 604 -12.74 -20.69 -19.64
N SER A 605 -12.79 -19.39 -19.44
CA SER A 605 -11.64 -18.49 -19.59
C SER A 605 -11.29 -17.85 -18.27
N ILE A 606 -10.00 -17.86 -17.92
CA ILE A 606 -9.42 -17.24 -16.74
C ILE A 606 -8.39 -16.25 -17.27
N THR A 607 -8.65 -14.97 -17.08
CA THR A 607 -7.82 -13.93 -17.71
C THR A 607 -7.39 -12.91 -16.68
N TRP A 608 -6.14 -12.49 -16.78
CA TRP A 608 -5.58 -11.46 -15.91
C TRP A 608 -5.74 -11.75 -14.41
N CYS A 609 -5.84 -13.01 -14.02
CA CYS A 609 -5.94 -13.40 -12.61
C CYS A 609 -4.54 -13.53 -12.00
N ARG A 610 -4.44 -13.26 -10.69
CA ARG A 610 -3.23 -13.42 -9.90
C ARG A 610 -3.46 -14.46 -8.83
N PHE A 611 -2.51 -15.38 -8.66
CA PHE A 611 -2.51 -16.43 -7.66
C PHE A 611 -1.30 -16.27 -6.76
N ARG A 612 -1.47 -16.33 -5.43
CA ARG A 612 -0.36 -16.13 -4.50
C ARG A 612 -0.65 -16.67 -3.11
N TYR A 613 0.42 -16.88 -2.34
CA TYR A 613 0.36 -17.23 -0.94
C TYR A 613 1.23 -16.25 -0.15
N LEU A 614 0.58 -15.48 0.72
CA LEU A 614 1.19 -14.41 1.52
C LEU A 614 1.42 -14.85 2.97
N ILE A 615 0.66 -15.86 3.41
CA ILE A 615 0.72 -16.41 4.76
C ILE A 615 1.67 -17.62 4.74
N THR A 616 2.53 -17.72 5.76
CA THR A 616 3.34 -18.92 5.99
C THR A 616 2.43 -20.12 6.10
N PRO A 617 2.69 -21.24 5.39
CA PRO A 617 1.82 -22.41 5.43
C PRO A 617 1.77 -23.02 6.83
N TRP A 618 0.62 -23.56 7.18
CA TRP A 618 0.41 -24.25 8.45
C TRP A 618 0.91 -25.69 8.35
N ALA A 619 1.72 -26.10 9.32
CA ALA A 619 2.22 -27.46 9.44
C ALA A 619 1.27 -28.35 10.25
N GLY A 620 1.43 -29.68 10.16
CA GLY A 620 0.72 -30.66 10.99
C GLY A 620 -0.70 -30.98 10.55
N GLY A 621 -1.08 -30.68 9.31
CA GLY A 621 -2.34 -31.11 8.73
C GLY A 621 -2.40 -32.62 8.50
N SER A 622 -3.62 -33.20 8.48
CA SER A 622 -3.86 -34.63 8.31
C SER A 622 -3.43 -35.20 6.96
N GLY A 623 -3.26 -34.35 5.93
CA GLY A 623 -2.76 -34.75 4.61
C GLY A 623 -1.24 -34.93 4.56
N GLY A 624 -0.51 -34.48 5.59
CA GLY A 624 0.90 -34.78 5.81
C GLY A 624 1.89 -33.78 5.20
N SER A 625 1.46 -32.83 4.39
CA SER A 625 2.35 -31.78 3.88
C SER A 625 2.44 -30.61 4.85
N ASN A 626 3.66 -30.21 5.20
CA ASN A 626 3.91 -29.00 5.99
C ASN A 626 3.93 -27.72 5.14
N ASP A 627 3.79 -27.84 3.84
CA ASP A 627 3.74 -26.70 2.92
C ASP A 627 2.82 -27.04 1.73
N HIS A 628 1.52 -26.87 1.92
CA HIS A 628 0.47 -27.17 0.95
C HIS A 628 0.05 -25.94 0.11
N ARG A 629 1.01 -25.07 -0.26
CA ARG A 629 0.73 -23.91 -1.12
C ARG A 629 0.55 -24.31 -2.58
N PHE A 630 -0.48 -25.14 -2.84
CA PHE A 630 -0.84 -25.69 -4.14
C PHE A 630 -1.97 -24.85 -4.73
N SER A 631 -1.77 -24.28 -5.95
CA SER A 631 -2.66 -23.23 -6.41
C SER A 631 -3.92 -23.76 -7.08
N ASP A 632 -3.80 -24.41 -8.24
CA ASP A 632 -4.97 -24.67 -9.09
C ASP A 632 -5.00 -26.13 -9.58
N LEU A 633 -6.10 -26.84 -9.32
CA LEU A 633 -6.27 -28.22 -9.78
C LEU A 633 -7.41 -28.30 -10.80
N ILE A 634 -7.08 -28.79 -11.98
CA ILE A 634 -8.00 -29.06 -13.07
C ILE A 634 -8.22 -30.56 -13.20
N GLY A 635 -9.44 -31.03 -12.92
CA GLY A 635 -9.78 -32.46 -12.85
C GLY A 635 -9.41 -33.09 -11.51
N GLY A 636 -10.41 -33.55 -10.77
CA GLY A 636 -10.28 -33.99 -9.38
C GLY A 636 -9.54 -35.32 -9.17
N SER A 637 -9.61 -36.25 -10.12
CA SER A 637 -9.02 -37.60 -9.98
C SER A 637 -8.72 -38.23 -11.32
N ASP A 638 -7.72 -39.10 -11.38
CA ASP A 638 -7.42 -39.91 -12.57
C ASP A 638 -8.56 -40.87 -12.94
N LYS A 639 -9.45 -41.16 -11.96
CA LYS A 639 -10.65 -41.99 -12.15
C LYS A 639 -11.90 -41.19 -12.52
N ALA A 640 -11.82 -39.86 -12.64
CA ALA A 640 -12.95 -38.99 -12.94
C ALA A 640 -13.32 -39.02 -14.45
N THR A 641 -13.71 -40.16 -14.97
CA THR A 641 -13.99 -40.36 -16.41
C THR A 641 -15.10 -39.43 -16.96
N GLY A 642 -15.96 -38.88 -16.09
CA GLY A 642 -16.92 -37.85 -16.47
C GLY A 642 -16.31 -36.52 -16.93
N ASP A 643 -15.02 -36.31 -16.68
CA ASP A 643 -14.26 -35.13 -17.15
C ASP A 643 -13.73 -35.32 -18.58
N GLU A 644 -13.80 -36.50 -19.15
CA GLU A 644 -13.30 -36.78 -20.49
C GLU A 644 -14.06 -35.98 -21.57
N GLY A 645 -13.32 -35.27 -22.42
CA GLY A 645 -13.88 -34.37 -23.44
C GLY A 645 -14.39 -33.01 -22.88
N LYS A 646 -14.32 -32.81 -21.59
CA LYS A 646 -14.63 -31.56 -20.87
C LYS A 646 -13.34 -30.82 -20.45
N LEU A 647 -13.49 -29.91 -19.51
CA LEU A 647 -12.38 -29.12 -18.95
C LEU A 647 -11.58 -28.36 -20.02
N LYS A 648 -12.31 -27.75 -20.97
CA LYS A 648 -11.72 -26.84 -21.95
C LYS A 648 -11.52 -25.47 -21.31
N ILE A 649 -10.25 -25.14 -21.00
CA ILE A 649 -9.92 -23.97 -20.18
C ILE A 649 -8.80 -23.17 -20.82
N THR A 650 -8.92 -21.86 -20.80
CA THR A 650 -7.84 -20.93 -21.17
C THR A 650 -7.42 -20.14 -19.95
N PHE A 651 -6.13 -20.13 -19.65
CA PHE A 651 -5.46 -19.14 -18.80
C PHE A 651 -4.73 -18.16 -19.71
N ALA A 652 -5.10 -16.88 -19.68
CA ALA A 652 -4.46 -15.86 -20.48
C ALA A 652 -4.07 -14.65 -19.64
N ASN A 653 -2.80 -14.22 -19.75
CA ASN A 653 -2.26 -13.09 -18.99
C ASN A 653 -2.38 -13.26 -17.47
N CYS A 654 -2.36 -14.50 -16.98
CA CYS A 654 -2.42 -14.82 -15.56
C CYS A 654 -1.04 -14.81 -14.92
N TRP A 655 -1.01 -14.64 -13.61
CA TRP A 655 0.21 -14.53 -12.85
C TRP A 655 0.21 -15.46 -11.63
N TRP A 656 1.06 -16.48 -11.66
CA TRP A 656 1.40 -17.27 -10.48
C TRP A 656 2.59 -16.61 -9.78
N ASP A 657 2.27 -15.89 -8.72
CA ASP A 657 3.19 -15.00 -7.99
C ASP A 657 3.75 -15.68 -6.74
N GLU A 658 4.36 -14.87 -5.89
CA GLU A 658 5.10 -15.33 -4.72
C GLU A 658 4.29 -16.27 -3.81
N GLY A 659 4.97 -17.29 -3.32
CA GLY A 659 4.44 -18.32 -2.43
C GLY A 659 3.78 -19.51 -3.13
N CYS A 660 3.41 -19.42 -4.40
CA CYS A 660 2.87 -20.58 -5.13
C CYS A 660 3.95 -21.66 -5.29
N LYS A 661 3.65 -22.88 -4.83
CA LYS A 661 4.62 -23.98 -4.79
C LYS A 661 4.39 -25.04 -5.86
N GLU A 662 3.17 -25.50 -6.00
CA GLU A 662 2.78 -26.53 -6.97
C GLU A 662 1.42 -26.25 -7.57
N ARG A 663 1.03 -26.99 -8.62
CA ARG A 663 -0.26 -26.90 -9.32
C ARG A 663 -0.49 -25.50 -9.93
N LEU A 664 0.34 -25.10 -10.91
CA LEU A 664 0.28 -23.78 -11.54
C LEU A 664 -0.07 -23.85 -13.06
N PRO A 665 -1.13 -24.57 -13.51
CA PRO A 665 -2.00 -25.50 -12.80
C PRO A 665 -1.52 -26.98 -12.90
N ARG A 666 -2.10 -27.88 -12.09
CA ARG A 666 -2.06 -29.36 -12.33
C ARG A 666 -3.31 -29.78 -13.07
N VAL A 667 -3.16 -30.54 -14.17
CA VAL A 667 -4.24 -30.86 -15.11
C VAL A 667 -4.46 -32.35 -15.25
N ARG A 668 -5.72 -32.77 -15.27
CA ARG A 668 -6.20 -34.07 -15.74
C ARG A 668 -7.34 -33.87 -16.75
N TYR A 669 -7.44 -34.73 -17.76
CA TYR A 669 -8.47 -34.75 -18.83
C TYR A 669 -8.59 -33.47 -19.67
N GLY A 670 -8.20 -32.30 -19.20
CA GLY A 670 -8.50 -31.01 -19.80
C GLY A 670 -7.73 -30.71 -21.09
N LYS A 671 -8.33 -29.87 -21.97
CA LYS A 671 -7.64 -29.14 -23.05
C LYS A 671 -7.34 -27.72 -22.57
N ILE A 672 -6.10 -27.51 -22.13
CA ILE A 672 -5.69 -26.28 -21.43
C ILE A 672 -4.76 -25.46 -22.33
N HIS A 673 -5.18 -24.24 -22.63
CA HIS A 673 -4.32 -23.23 -23.24
C HIS A 673 -3.83 -22.25 -22.18
N ILE A 674 -2.52 -22.11 -22.05
CA ILE A 674 -1.84 -21.17 -21.17
C ILE A 674 -1.11 -20.17 -22.06
N LEU A 675 -1.64 -18.96 -22.14
CA LEU A 675 -1.22 -17.93 -23.09
C LEU A 675 -0.68 -16.70 -22.34
N ASN A 676 0.56 -16.31 -22.66
CA ASN A 676 1.17 -15.08 -22.11
C ASN A 676 1.07 -14.96 -20.58
N CYS A 677 1.31 -16.04 -19.88
CA CYS A 677 1.23 -16.07 -18.40
C CYS A 677 2.61 -15.87 -17.76
N LEU A 678 2.62 -15.40 -16.52
CA LEU A 678 3.83 -15.12 -15.74
C LEU A 678 3.94 -16.06 -14.53
N TYR A 679 5.09 -16.73 -14.41
CA TYR A 679 5.47 -17.56 -13.28
C TYR A 679 6.64 -16.91 -12.55
N SER A 680 6.43 -16.35 -11.37
CA SER A 680 7.44 -15.59 -10.63
C SER A 680 7.70 -16.05 -9.20
N SER A 681 7.07 -17.14 -8.75
CA SER A 681 7.32 -17.66 -7.40
C SER A 681 8.75 -18.19 -7.27
N SER A 682 9.39 -17.89 -6.15
CA SER A 682 10.73 -18.38 -5.80
C SER A 682 10.73 -19.76 -5.13
N ASN A 683 9.55 -20.27 -4.73
CA ASN A 683 9.37 -21.51 -3.96
C ASN A 683 8.67 -22.61 -4.76
N VAL A 684 9.00 -22.78 -6.01
CA VAL A 684 8.33 -23.74 -6.90
C VAL A 684 8.92 -25.14 -6.80
N GLY A 685 8.07 -26.14 -6.50
CA GLY A 685 8.38 -27.56 -6.70
C GLY A 685 8.23 -27.98 -8.16
N TYR A 686 7.14 -27.55 -8.80
CA TYR A 686 6.92 -27.57 -10.26
C TYR A 686 5.83 -26.55 -10.62
N CYS A 687 5.87 -25.97 -11.83
CA CYS A 687 4.83 -25.06 -12.30
C CYS A 687 3.62 -25.87 -12.81
N ILE A 688 3.69 -26.42 -14.01
CA ILE A 688 2.58 -27.12 -14.66
C ILE A 688 2.67 -28.61 -14.41
N GLY A 689 1.62 -29.23 -13.90
CA GLY A 689 1.55 -30.69 -13.73
C GLY A 689 0.75 -31.34 -14.86
N ALA A 690 1.39 -32.08 -15.74
CA ALA A 690 0.73 -32.85 -16.80
C ALA A 690 0.28 -34.22 -16.25
N GLY A 691 -1.00 -34.32 -15.90
CA GLY A 691 -1.63 -35.54 -15.38
C GLY A 691 -2.35 -36.35 -16.46
N TYR A 692 -3.13 -37.34 -16.01
CA TYR A 692 -3.78 -38.31 -16.89
C TYR A 692 -4.72 -37.65 -17.89
N LYS A 693 -4.58 -38.01 -19.17
CA LYS A 693 -5.33 -37.49 -20.32
C LYS A 693 -5.33 -35.95 -20.45
N SER A 694 -4.35 -35.27 -19.86
CA SER A 694 -4.19 -33.83 -20.07
C SER A 694 -3.68 -33.52 -21.47
N ASN A 695 -4.18 -32.41 -22.02
CA ASN A 695 -3.78 -31.85 -23.30
C ASN A 695 -3.44 -30.38 -23.08
N ILE A 696 -2.16 -30.02 -22.93
CA ILE A 696 -1.72 -28.71 -22.49
C ILE A 696 -0.90 -28.03 -23.59
N TYR A 697 -1.20 -26.77 -23.85
CA TYR A 697 -0.43 -25.91 -24.72
C TYR A 697 -0.06 -24.61 -24.01
N VAL A 698 1.22 -24.39 -23.81
CA VAL A 698 1.77 -23.20 -23.18
C VAL A 698 2.44 -22.36 -24.25
N GLU A 699 2.02 -21.11 -24.37
CA GLU A 699 2.51 -20.24 -25.44
C GLU A 699 2.96 -18.89 -24.88
N ASN A 700 4.15 -18.47 -25.31
CA ASN A 700 4.72 -17.14 -25.02
C ASN A 700 4.58 -16.71 -23.56
N SER A 701 4.78 -17.66 -22.62
CA SER A 701 4.72 -17.43 -21.18
C SER A 701 6.10 -17.26 -20.58
N VAL A 702 6.21 -16.65 -19.40
CA VAL A 702 7.50 -16.28 -18.79
C VAL A 702 7.73 -17.01 -17.47
N TYR A 703 8.87 -17.69 -17.36
CA TYR A 703 9.37 -18.34 -16.16
C TYR A 703 10.48 -17.46 -15.57
N ALA A 704 10.10 -16.56 -14.64
CA ALA A 704 10.91 -15.40 -14.27
C ALA A 704 11.94 -15.66 -13.15
N THR A 705 11.91 -16.83 -12.49
CA THR A 705 12.82 -17.17 -11.39
C THR A 705 13.58 -18.44 -11.66
N ALA A 706 14.74 -18.63 -11.03
CA ALA A 706 15.51 -19.87 -11.15
C ALA A 706 14.70 -21.12 -10.76
N ALA A 707 13.78 -20.99 -9.80
CA ALA A 707 12.90 -22.09 -9.38
C ALA A 707 11.90 -22.48 -10.48
N THR A 708 11.24 -21.49 -11.10
CA THR A 708 10.28 -21.73 -12.18
C THR A 708 10.97 -22.23 -13.46
N GLN A 709 12.15 -21.72 -13.77
CA GLN A 709 12.96 -22.16 -14.91
C GLN A 709 13.45 -23.61 -14.76
N LYS A 710 13.80 -24.02 -13.54
CA LYS A 710 14.25 -25.39 -13.25
C LYS A 710 13.15 -26.43 -13.42
N LYS A 711 11.89 -26.06 -13.13
CA LYS A 711 10.72 -26.94 -13.15
C LYS A 711 9.51 -26.26 -13.81
N PRO A 712 9.62 -25.91 -15.10
CA PRO A 712 8.52 -25.25 -15.81
C PRO A 712 7.29 -26.16 -15.94
N TRP A 713 7.51 -27.47 -15.98
CA TRP A 713 6.46 -28.48 -15.90
C TRP A 713 7.00 -29.78 -15.33
N ASP A 714 6.07 -30.69 -14.97
CA ASP A 714 6.39 -32.02 -14.49
C ASP A 714 5.31 -33.01 -14.91
N CYS A 715 5.70 -34.27 -15.18
CA CYS A 715 4.75 -35.35 -15.46
C CYS A 715 4.13 -35.84 -14.14
N LYS A 716 2.81 -35.75 -14.03
CA LYS A 716 2.04 -36.13 -12.83
C LYS A 716 1.07 -37.29 -13.09
N THR A 717 1.50 -38.23 -13.91
CA THR A 717 0.79 -39.49 -14.19
C THR A 717 1.32 -40.60 -13.29
N SER A 718 0.51 -41.64 -13.04
CA SER A 718 0.92 -42.77 -12.20
C SER A 718 0.24 -44.08 -12.57
N GLY A 719 0.90 -45.20 -12.33
CA GLY A 719 0.35 -46.55 -12.56
C GLY A 719 -0.10 -46.79 -14.01
N SER A 720 -1.38 -47.18 -14.18
CA SER A 720 -2.02 -47.36 -15.49
C SER A 720 -2.51 -46.07 -16.14
N TYR A 721 -2.50 -44.94 -15.39
CA TYR A 721 -2.99 -43.62 -15.85
C TYR A 721 -1.81 -42.82 -16.46
N LYS A 722 -1.34 -43.19 -17.65
CA LYS A 722 -0.07 -42.67 -18.21
C LYS A 722 -0.23 -41.66 -19.36
N ASP A 723 -1.42 -41.59 -20.00
CA ASP A 723 -1.64 -40.75 -21.16
C ASP A 723 -1.59 -39.26 -20.80
N TYR A 724 -0.84 -38.46 -21.52
CA TYR A 724 -0.84 -37.00 -21.44
C TYR A 724 -0.17 -36.44 -22.71
N ASN A 725 -0.40 -35.13 -22.96
CA ASN A 725 0.47 -34.34 -23.80
C ASN A 725 0.63 -32.92 -23.34
N ILE A 726 1.80 -32.36 -23.56
CA ILE A 726 2.13 -30.98 -23.24
C ILE A 726 3.07 -30.40 -24.30
N THR A 727 2.81 -29.15 -24.69
CA THR A 727 3.71 -28.36 -25.57
C THR A 727 4.00 -27.03 -24.85
N LEU A 728 5.30 -26.66 -24.83
CA LEU A 728 5.78 -25.33 -24.50
C LEU A 728 6.34 -24.70 -25.75
N LYS A 729 5.90 -23.49 -26.13
CA LYS A 729 6.35 -22.81 -27.34
C LYS A 729 6.54 -21.32 -27.11
N GLY A 730 7.68 -20.81 -27.56
CA GLY A 730 8.01 -19.38 -27.49
C GLY A 730 8.07 -18.80 -26.08
N CYS A 731 8.30 -19.61 -25.05
CA CYS A 731 8.35 -19.19 -23.66
C CYS A 731 9.72 -18.60 -23.30
N GLU A 732 9.74 -17.59 -22.41
CA GLU A 732 10.97 -17.04 -21.84
C GLU A 732 11.34 -17.78 -20.55
N GLY A 733 12.63 -18.06 -20.34
CA GLY A 733 13.16 -18.75 -19.17
C GLY A 733 13.10 -20.27 -19.26
N THR A 734 12.60 -20.84 -20.37
CA THR A 734 12.65 -22.29 -20.68
C THR A 734 12.70 -22.50 -22.17
N ALA A 735 13.27 -23.62 -22.59
CA ALA A 735 13.30 -24.00 -24.02
C ALA A 735 11.91 -24.48 -24.48
N ASP A 736 11.66 -24.38 -25.78
CA ASP A 736 10.53 -25.05 -26.42
C ASP A 736 10.60 -26.56 -26.15
N ALA A 737 9.47 -27.14 -25.82
CA ALA A 737 9.37 -28.54 -25.44
C ALA A 737 8.06 -29.17 -25.91
N GLN A 738 8.11 -30.42 -26.31
CA GLN A 738 6.96 -31.27 -26.54
C GLN A 738 7.18 -32.62 -25.86
N SER A 739 6.17 -33.05 -25.08
CA SER A 739 6.19 -34.34 -24.42
C SER A 739 4.82 -34.98 -24.43
N LYS A 740 4.74 -36.29 -24.68
CA LYS A 740 3.51 -37.06 -24.59
C LYS A 740 3.76 -38.50 -24.20
N SER A 741 2.70 -39.10 -23.68
CA SER A 741 2.56 -40.54 -23.57
C SER A 741 1.19 -40.95 -24.12
N GLY A 742 1.10 -42.14 -24.71
CA GLY A 742 -0.12 -42.61 -25.38
C GLY A 742 -0.27 -42.09 -26.82
N ASN A 743 -1.44 -42.32 -27.42
CA ASN A 743 -1.69 -42.06 -28.85
C ASN A 743 -2.32 -40.69 -29.13
N ASN A 744 -2.41 -39.81 -28.16
CA ASN A 744 -3.03 -38.51 -28.32
C ASN A 744 -2.26 -37.59 -29.27
N GLU A 745 -2.98 -36.90 -30.14
CA GLU A 745 -2.37 -35.79 -30.90
C GLU A 745 -2.08 -34.60 -29.95
N TYR A 746 -1.05 -33.85 -30.27
CA TYR A 746 -0.78 -32.61 -29.54
C TYR A 746 -1.91 -31.61 -29.70
N PHE A 747 -2.35 -31.06 -28.61
CA PHE A 747 -3.36 -29.99 -28.59
C PHE A 747 -2.77 -28.71 -29.21
N VAL A 748 -3.51 -28.08 -30.12
CA VAL A 748 -3.15 -26.81 -30.76
C VAL A 748 -4.34 -25.86 -30.68
N PRO A 749 -4.31 -24.82 -29.85
CA PRO A 749 -5.46 -23.94 -29.61
C PRO A 749 -6.00 -23.24 -30.86
N SER A 750 -5.13 -22.83 -31.79
CA SER A 750 -5.51 -22.14 -33.02
C SER A 750 -6.42 -22.96 -33.97
N LYS A 751 -6.53 -24.27 -33.75
CA LYS A 751 -7.51 -25.13 -34.44
C LYS A 751 -8.95 -24.93 -33.91
N TYR A 752 -9.13 -24.26 -32.77
CA TYR A 752 -10.43 -24.14 -32.08
C TYR A 752 -10.92 -22.71 -31.99
N TYR A 753 -10.03 -21.73 -31.84
CA TYR A 753 -10.39 -20.33 -31.79
C TYR A 753 -9.23 -19.43 -32.20
N THR A 754 -9.59 -18.20 -32.61
CA THR A 754 -8.62 -17.17 -32.96
C THR A 754 -8.18 -16.42 -31.73
N TYR A 755 -6.88 -16.18 -31.59
CA TYR A 755 -6.31 -15.37 -30.54
C TYR A 755 -5.01 -14.74 -31.07
N LYS A 756 -4.49 -13.79 -30.32
CA LYS A 756 -3.19 -13.19 -30.57
C LYS A 756 -2.28 -13.46 -29.38
N ALA A 757 -1.13 -14.05 -29.64
CA ALA A 757 -0.06 -14.19 -28.67
C ALA A 757 0.87 -12.98 -28.77
N ASN A 758 1.23 -12.40 -27.62
CA ASN A 758 2.26 -11.37 -27.55
C ASN A 758 3.63 -12.02 -27.39
N ASP A 759 4.67 -11.28 -27.70
CA ASP A 759 6.03 -11.72 -27.43
C ASP A 759 6.25 -11.99 -25.93
N ALA A 760 6.94 -13.08 -25.59
CA ALA A 760 7.20 -13.43 -24.21
C ALA A 760 7.98 -12.34 -23.45
N SER A 761 8.88 -11.64 -24.12
CA SER A 761 9.69 -10.56 -23.54
C SER A 761 8.84 -9.41 -22.95
N GLU A 762 7.62 -9.21 -23.46
CA GLU A 762 6.70 -8.17 -23.01
C GLU A 762 5.82 -8.61 -21.82
N VAL A 763 5.63 -9.95 -21.68
CA VAL A 763 4.63 -10.51 -20.76
C VAL A 763 4.90 -10.12 -19.31
N LYS A 764 6.14 -10.21 -18.85
CA LYS A 764 6.50 -9.90 -17.46
C LYS A 764 6.05 -8.51 -17.07
N ASN A 765 6.27 -7.53 -17.91
CA ASN A 765 5.99 -6.13 -17.63
C ASN A 765 4.47 -5.89 -17.49
N TYR A 766 3.69 -6.25 -18.49
CA TYR A 766 2.27 -5.91 -18.49
C TYR A 766 1.43 -6.84 -17.58
N VAL A 767 1.79 -8.11 -17.44
CA VAL A 767 1.06 -9.03 -16.55
C VAL A 767 1.28 -8.65 -15.09
N SER A 768 2.53 -8.36 -14.67
CA SER A 768 2.78 -7.94 -13.29
C SER A 768 2.11 -6.61 -12.93
N ALA A 769 1.87 -5.75 -13.92
CA ALA A 769 1.21 -4.47 -13.71
C ALA A 769 -0.33 -4.59 -13.66
N ALA A 770 -0.93 -5.54 -14.40
CA ALA A 770 -2.36 -5.55 -14.63
C ALA A 770 -3.11 -6.76 -14.03
N ALA A 771 -2.45 -7.89 -13.78
CA ALA A 771 -3.12 -9.08 -13.23
C ALA A 771 -3.54 -8.89 -11.77
N GLY A 772 -4.67 -9.54 -11.41
CA GLY A 772 -5.32 -9.41 -10.11
C GLY A 772 -6.46 -8.40 -10.11
N ALA A 773 -7.03 -8.11 -8.94
CA ALA A 773 -8.16 -7.19 -8.78
C ALA A 773 -7.75 -5.72 -8.99
N THR A 774 -7.40 -5.37 -10.24
CA THR A 774 -6.80 -4.08 -10.62
C THR A 774 -7.69 -3.22 -11.52
N LEU A 775 -8.90 -3.70 -11.86
CA LEU A 775 -9.81 -2.94 -12.73
C LEU A 775 -10.42 -1.74 -12.02
N LYS A 776 -10.62 -0.68 -12.77
CA LYS A 776 -11.51 0.42 -12.36
C LYS A 776 -12.96 -0.04 -12.58
N VAL A 777 -13.65 -0.36 -11.51
CA VAL A 777 -15.06 -0.73 -11.50
C VAL A 777 -15.84 0.35 -10.77
N SER A 778 -16.89 0.86 -11.41
CA SER A 778 -17.82 1.80 -10.79
C SER A 778 -19.23 1.18 -10.79
N TYR A 779 -19.97 1.39 -9.70
CA TYR A 779 -21.33 0.89 -9.58
C TYR A 779 -22.21 1.39 -10.74
N GLY A 780 -22.95 0.48 -11.34
CA GLY A 780 -23.85 0.77 -12.48
C GLY A 780 -23.16 0.98 -13.83
N SER A 781 -21.84 1.17 -13.86
CA SER A 781 -21.07 1.44 -15.09
C SER A 781 -20.14 0.30 -15.51
N GLY A 782 -20.00 -0.72 -14.66
CA GLY A 782 -19.09 -1.83 -14.90
C GLY A 782 -17.62 -1.40 -14.98
N VAL A 783 -16.88 -2.00 -15.87
CA VAL A 783 -15.46 -1.68 -16.15
C VAL A 783 -15.39 -0.48 -17.08
N SER A 784 -14.61 0.52 -16.71
CA SER A 784 -14.36 1.69 -17.56
C SER A 784 -13.77 1.26 -18.91
N LYS A 785 -14.40 1.71 -20.00
CA LYS A 785 -13.95 1.42 -21.38
C LYS A 785 -12.60 2.06 -21.74
N SER A 786 -12.08 2.95 -20.93
CA SER A 786 -10.91 3.76 -21.24
C SER A 786 -9.56 3.09 -20.95
N ARG A 787 -9.55 1.84 -20.48
CA ARG A 787 -8.30 1.12 -20.28
C ARG A 787 -8.00 0.18 -21.45
N SER A 788 -7.33 0.70 -22.47
CA SER A 788 -6.56 -0.16 -23.35
C SER A 788 -5.23 -0.45 -22.64
N VAL A 789 -4.94 -1.70 -22.35
CA VAL A 789 -3.58 -2.11 -21.99
C VAL A 789 -2.75 -1.99 -23.26
N SER A 790 -1.98 -0.92 -23.39
CA SER A 790 -0.97 -0.82 -24.42
C SER A 790 0.20 -1.69 -24.01
N LEU A 791 0.46 -2.74 -24.76
CA LEU A 791 1.67 -3.53 -24.61
C LEU A 791 2.79 -2.71 -25.24
N GLY A 792 3.73 -2.19 -24.45
CA GLY A 792 4.94 -1.53 -24.93
C GLY A 792 5.19 -0.12 -24.44
N ASP A 793 4.71 0.25 -23.33
CA ASP A 793 5.48 1.20 -22.55
C ASP A 793 6.69 0.43 -22.05
N THR A 794 7.77 0.45 -22.85
CA THR A 794 9.05 -0.21 -22.61
C THR A 794 9.75 0.26 -21.34
N ASP A 795 9.14 1.18 -20.59
CA ASP A 795 9.65 1.71 -19.32
C ASP A 795 9.21 0.92 -18.09
N GLY A 796 8.65 -0.27 -18.25
CA GLY A 796 8.33 -1.16 -17.13
C GLY A 796 7.30 -0.63 -16.12
N GLN A 797 6.55 0.40 -16.49
CA GLN A 797 5.59 1.07 -15.62
C GLN A 797 4.30 1.41 -16.35
N THR A 798 3.52 0.40 -16.69
CA THR A 798 2.08 0.61 -16.65
C THR A 798 1.66 0.65 -15.19
N THR A 799 2.00 1.73 -14.51
CA THR A 799 1.29 2.12 -13.32
C THR A 799 -0.16 2.24 -13.73
N GLY A 800 -1.01 1.43 -13.15
CA GLY A 800 -2.43 1.72 -13.17
C GLY A 800 -2.61 3.08 -12.53
N ILE A 801 -2.59 4.13 -13.35
CA ILE A 801 -2.89 5.49 -12.92
C ILE A 801 -4.37 5.43 -12.55
N TYR A 802 -4.62 5.34 -11.26
CA TYR A 802 -5.92 5.67 -10.72
C TYR A 802 -6.02 7.19 -10.75
N ASP A 803 -6.58 7.72 -11.83
CA ASP A 803 -7.12 9.07 -11.83
C ASP A 803 -8.24 9.13 -10.80
N PHE A 804 -7.89 9.53 -9.58
CA PHE A 804 -8.84 10.19 -8.72
C PHE A 804 -8.95 11.64 -9.19
N THR A 805 -9.52 11.87 -10.36
CA THR A 805 -10.35 13.04 -10.51
C THR A 805 -11.47 12.81 -9.51
N GLU A 806 -11.62 13.71 -8.55
CA GLU A 806 -12.88 13.89 -7.85
C GLU A 806 -13.98 14.11 -8.91
N ALA A 807 -14.45 13.02 -9.51
CA ALA A 807 -15.81 12.98 -10.00
C ALA A 807 -16.62 13.18 -8.72
N ALA A 808 -17.36 14.24 -8.64
CA ALA A 808 -18.27 14.54 -7.55
C ALA A 808 -18.91 13.22 -7.15
N GLN A 809 -18.64 12.76 -5.92
CA GLN A 809 -19.13 11.48 -5.42
C GLN A 809 -20.64 11.52 -5.57
N SER A 810 -21.18 10.79 -6.54
CA SER A 810 -22.63 10.76 -6.72
C SER A 810 -23.22 9.98 -5.57
N VAL A 811 -24.18 10.58 -4.88
CA VAL A 811 -24.95 9.94 -3.83
C VAL A 811 -25.75 8.80 -4.45
N LEU A 812 -25.46 7.58 -4.04
CA LEU A 812 -26.13 6.38 -4.51
C LEU A 812 -27.50 6.20 -3.84
N SER A 813 -27.51 6.41 -2.52
CA SER A 813 -28.74 6.37 -1.73
C SER A 813 -28.60 7.18 -0.46
N THR A 814 -29.70 7.75 0.01
CA THR A 814 -29.82 8.36 1.33
C THR A 814 -30.96 7.72 2.08
N ARG A 815 -30.69 7.14 3.23
CA ARG A 815 -31.68 6.53 4.11
C ARG A 815 -31.74 7.34 5.43
N ILE A 816 -32.93 7.59 5.90
CA ILE A 816 -33.16 8.42 7.08
C ILE A 816 -33.77 7.55 8.17
N PHE A 817 -33.24 7.62 9.38
CA PHE A 817 -33.72 6.86 10.51
C PHE A 817 -34.02 7.77 11.68
N THR A 818 -35.09 7.47 12.42
CA THR A 818 -35.31 8.06 13.74
C THR A 818 -34.26 7.53 14.74
N LEU A 819 -34.13 8.16 15.90
CA LEU A 819 -33.26 7.67 16.98
C LEU A 819 -33.64 6.28 17.51
N LYS A 820 -34.88 5.85 17.28
CA LYS A 820 -35.33 4.48 17.60
C LYS A 820 -34.99 3.45 16.54
N GLY A 821 -34.28 3.87 15.47
CA GLY A 821 -33.84 2.98 14.38
C GLY A 821 -34.89 2.74 13.28
N ASN A 822 -36.08 3.34 13.34
CA ASN A 822 -37.09 3.23 12.31
C ASN A 822 -36.70 4.06 11.09
N GLU A 823 -36.71 3.46 9.91
CA GLU A 823 -36.48 4.14 8.65
C GLU A 823 -37.70 4.99 8.27
N VAL A 824 -37.44 6.22 7.82
CA VAL A 824 -38.45 7.20 7.43
C VAL A 824 -38.08 7.84 6.09
N GLN A 825 -39.08 8.24 5.31
CA GLN A 825 -38.86 8.82 3.99
C GLN A 825 -38.37 10.28 4.03
N THR A 826 -38.65 10.99 5.12
CA THR A 826 -38.24 12.39 5.33
C THR A 826 -37.77 12.62 6.75
N LEU A 827 -36.96 13.66 6.96
CA LEU A 827 -36.52 14.06 8.29
C LEU A 827 -37.73 14.34 9.19
N GLN A 828 -37.79 13.72 10.35
CA GLN A 828 -38.81 13.94 11.38
C GLN A 828 -38.35 15.05 12.33
N PRO A 829 -39.30 15.80 12.98
CA PRO A 829 -38.91 16.76 14.00
C PRO A 829 -38.03 16.13 15.08
N GLY A 830 -36.98 16.83 15.48
CA GLY A 830 -35.96 16.31 16.38
C GLY A 830 -34.75 15.71 15.67
N LEU A 831 -33.99 14.88 16.39
CA LEU A 831 -32.73 14.31 15.88
C LEU A 831 -32.98 13.07 15.02
N ASN A 832 -32.44 13.09 13.81
CA ASN A 832 -32.47 11.99 12.83
C ASN A 832 -31.06 11.47 12.56
N ILE A 833 -30.96 10.23 12.11
CA ILE A 833 -29.73 9.61 11.60
C ILE A 833 -29.89 9.50 10.08
N VAL A 834 -29.03 10.18 9.34
CA VAL A 834 -29.01 10.14 7.87
C VAL A 834 -27.81 9.31 7.45
N LYS A 835 -28.08 8.19 6.76
CA LYS A 835 -27.07 7.31 6.18
C LYS A 835 -27.02 7.57 4.68
N THR A 836 -25.89 8.08 4.18
CA THR A 836 -25.66 8.34 2.75
C THR A 836 -24.64 7.35 2.23
N THR A 837 -25.00 6.60 1.18
CA THR A 837 -24.08 5.71 0.48
C THR A 837 -23.70 6.33 -0.85
N TYR A 838 -22.43 6.36 -1.15
CA TYR A 838 -21.86 6.95 -2.36
C TYR A 838 -21.53 5.89 -3.41
N SER A 839 -21.31 6.32 -4.64
CA SER A 839 -21.05 5.44 -5.79
C SER A 839 -19.76 4.60 -5.69
N ASP A 840 -18.87 4.95 -4.76
CA ASP A 840 -17.65 4.18 -4.44
C ASP A 840 -17.85 3.11 -3.34
N GLY A 841 -19.11 2.97 -2.85
CA GLY A 841 -19.46 2.05 -1.76
C GLY A 841 -19.20 2.60 -0.35
N HIS A 842 -18.61 3.78 -0.24
CA HIS A 842 -18.42 4.45 1.04
C HIS A 842 -19.76 4.90 1.62
N THR A 843 -19.88 4.86 2.93
CA THR A 843 -21.11 5.24 3.65
C THR A 843 -20.83 6.25 4.73
N ASP A 844 -21.47 7.41 4.63
CA ASP A 844 -21.49 8.44 5.67
C ASP A 844 -22.73 8.32 6.54
N VAL A 845 -22.58 8.49 7.85
CA VAL A 845 -23.68 8.55 8.80
C VAL A 845 -23.65 9.87 9.56
N LYS A 846 -24.66 10.70 9.37
CA LYS A 846 -24.77 12.00 10.01
C LYS A 846 -25.99 12.08 10.94
N LYS A 847 -25.84 12.77 12.06
CA LYS A 847 -26.98 13.18 12.91
C LYS A 847 -27.48 14.52 12.43
N VAL A 848 -28.74 14.59 12.06
CA VAL A 848 -29.39 15.81 11.53
C VAL A 848 -30.53 16.20 12.45
N LEU A 849 -30.48 17.40 12.99
CA LEU A 849 -31.57 17.96 13.80
C LEU A 849 -32.53 18.72 12.87
N LYS A 850 -33.76 18.25 12.74
CA LYS A 850 -34.84 19.02 12.13
C LYS A 850 -35.54 19.80 13.23
N LYS A 851 -35.47 21.12 13.14
CA LYS A 851 -36.20 22.06 14.03
C LYS A 851 -37.68 22.04 13.75
#